data_48e586f7dcee4d3c8d196d2462327a4e
#
_entry.id   48e586f7dcee4d3c8d196d2462327a4e
#
_cell.length_a   1.000
_cell.length_b   1.000
_cell.length_c   1.000
_cell.angle_alpha   90.00
_cell.angle_beta   90.00
_cell.angle_gamma   90.00
#
_symmetry.space_group_name_H-M   'P 1'
#
loop_
_entity.id
_entity.type
_entity.pdbx_description
1 polymer ?
#
loop_
_entity_poly.entity_id
_entity_poly.type
_entity_poly.pdbx_seq_one_letter_code
_entity_poly.pdbx_strand_id
1 'polypeptide(L)'
;MSASTARVPAPTRPVARVLPLLGLSPLDRLFDYKVDATQDDAAQPGTRIRVYFSGRLTDALIIARGDTTDYPGELAWIKNVISPEVVYPPQMRQLTDALCDRYAGIRSDIIRAAIPSRHARAEESDTTTPWDELGDVEEPDLSAWSAYQHGESFVDAVIGGTTARAAWQILPGDSWADALAALAVKTVMGDGGALIVVPDQRDVDKLEAALRKLVSAKQITVLTASLGPQARYRRFLSVLHGQGRLVIGTRSAAFAPVNNLKLAVILNDGDDSLVDPRAPYVHAREVLTTRSVIEGCSLIMAGHARTPEVQLMVQQGWAHDLVGSRDTIRMRMPRIHAVADTDTALERDPHARTARLPKIAFEAVRRALDADKPVLIQVPRKGYVPVLACGNCVAVARCRHCNGPLGLPTAGNADEAAVPTCRWCGRPDPRHRCNECGSTKLRAIVLGTDRTAEEFGRAFPKVPIELSGGNKILDTVNDGARIVVATPGAEPTVTDSSYGALLLLDTWALLRRPDLRATEDTLHKWAAASSLVAPHHKGGEVVVVAPSGLMPVQALIRWDMVRAAAIELDQRAEVDFPPTVHMAALDGAAASLEKYLGLVELPPNAEVLGPVDLPPGVTLPGEYDERRYGPPQRYLIRVPLAESRRYALGKALRAGLVKLYLQRDNLPLRVQVDPLHVG
;
A
#
# COMPACT_ATOMS: atom_id res chain seq x y z
N MET A 1 -12.97 -50.46 25.31
CA MET A 1 -11.62 -50.47 24.73
C MET A 1 -11.79 -50.71 23.23
N SER A 2 -11.74 -49.64 22.43
CA SER A 2 -11.82 -49.76 20.97
C SER A 2 -10.50 -50.36 20.49
N ALA A 3 -10.58 -51.46 19.77
CA ALA A 3 -9.42 -52.09 19.13
C ALA A 3 -8.73 -51.07 18.21
N SER A 4 -7.50 -50.75 18.51
CA SER A 4 -6.63 -49.95 17.64
C SER A 4 -6.41 -50.79 16.37
N THR A 5 -7.15 -50.49 15.33
CA THR A 5 -6.90 -51.06 13.99
C THR A 5 -5.47 -50.65 13.62
N ALA A 6 -4.61 -51.63 13.32
CA ALA A 6 -3.24 -51.40 12.92
C ALA A 6 -3.25 -50.49 11.65
N ARG A 7 -2.54 -49.37 11.69
CA ARG A 7 -2.43 -48.46 10.57
C ARG A 7 -1.63 -49.09 9.44
N VAL A 8 -2.14 -48.99 8.22
CA VAL A 8 -1.51 -49.53 7.00
C VAL A 8 -1.04 -48.36 6.17
N PRO A 9 0.22 -48.34 5.70
CA PRO A 9 0.70 -47.31 4.79
C PRO A 9 -0.11 -47.23 3.50
N ALA A 10 -0.29 -46.04 2.96
CA ALA A 10 -0.89 -45.81 1.65
C ALA A 10 -0.19 -46.65 0.58
N PRO A 11 -0.94 -47.25 -0.38
CA PRO A 11 -0.39 -48.16 -1.37
C PRO A 11 0.58 -47.51 -2.35
N THR A 12 0.42 -46.18 -2.56
CA THR A 12 1.29 -45.40 -3.44
C THR A 12 1.80 -44.15 -2.68
N ARG A 13 3.07 -43.83 -2.82
CA ARG A 13 3.72 -42.65 -2.22
C ARG A 13 3.35 -42.49 -0.74
N PRO A 14 3.66 -43.47 0.13
CA PRO A 14 3.21 -43.51 1.52
C PRO A 14 3.86 -42.46 2.43
N VAL A 15 4.87 -41.71 1.94
CA VAL A 15 5.56 -40.68 2.68
C VAL A 15 5.06 -39.30 2.23
N ALA A 16 4.57 -38.51 3.18
CA ALA A 16 4.21 -37.11 2.97
C ALA A 16 5.31 -36.18 3.50
N ARG A 17 5.79 -35.25 2.65
CA ARG A 17 6.65 -34.12 3.04
C ARG A 17 5.78 -32.99 3.49
N VAL A 18 5.88 -32.67 4.76
CA VAL A 18 4.93 -31.80 5.50
C VAL A 18 5.63 -30.52 5.95
N LEU A 19 4.96 -29.39 5.77
CA LEU A 19 5.35 -28.09 6.31
C LEU A 19 4.50 -27.77 7.55
N PRO A 20 5.04 -27.83 8.78
CA PRO A 20 4.33 -27.40 9.98
C PRO A 20 4.18 -25.88 10.00
N LEU A 21 2.99 -25.37 10.36
CA LEU A 21 2.69 -23.93 10.39
C LEU A 21 3.00 -23.34 11.79
N LEU A 22 4.27 -23.29 12.18
CA LEU A 22 4.71 -22.96 13.53
C LEU A 22 5.21 -21.53 13.73
N GLY A 23 5.43 -20.75 12.67
CA GLY A 23 5.93 -19.38 12.80
C GLY A 23 7.37 -19.25 13.34
N LEU A 24 8.20 -20.29 13.22
CA LEU A 24 9.58 -20.32 13.70
C LEU A 24 10.55 -20.59 12.56
N SER A 25 11.52 -19.68 12.34
CA SER A 25 12.48 -19.76 11.23
C SER A 25 13.23 -21.09 11.12
N PRO A 26 13.75 -21.72 12.19
CA PRO A 26 14.45 -23.01 12.09
C PRO A 26 13.54 -24.18 11.70
N LEU A 27 12.24 -24.04 11.89
CA LEU A 27 11.21 -25.05 11.60
C LEU A 27 10.52 -24.84 10.25
N ASP A 28 10.89 -23.81 9.51
CA ASP A 28 10.41 -23.55 8.15
C ASP A 28 11.10 -24.48 7.13
N ARG A 29 10.99 -25.78 7.38
CA ARG A 29 11.49 -26.87 6.56
C ARG A 29 10.50 -28.02 6.49
N LEU A 30 10.73 -28.93 5.59
CA LEU A 30 9.87 -30.11 5.42
C LEU A 30 10.24 -31.23 6.39
N PHE A 31 9.24 -31.94 6.87
CA PHE A 31 9.36 -33.11 7.73
C PHE A 31 8.54 -34.25 7.14
N ASP A 32 9.06 -35.48 7.21
CA ASP A 32 8.43 -36.63 6.64
C ASP A 32 7.49 -37.33 7.64
N TYR A 33 6.31 -37.72 7.15
CA TYR A 33 5.27 -38.42 7.90
C TYR A 33 4.71 -39.58 7.06
N LYS A 34 4.23 -40.65 7.71
CA LYS A 34 3.49 -41.74 7.05
C LYS A 34 2.04 -41.30 6.77
N VAL A 35 1.52 -41.68 5.60
CA VAL A 35 0.12 -41.52 5.23
C VAL A 35 -0.56 -42.86 5.43
N ASP A 36 -1.70 -42.87 6.15
CA ASP A 36 -2.54 -44.03 6.34
C ASP A 36 -3.34 -44.31 5.06
N ALA A 37 -3.51 -45.59 4.70
CA ALA A 37 -4.29 -46.02 3.52
C ALA A 37 -5.72 -45.46 3.52
N THR A 38 -6.32 -45.29 4.70
CA THR A 38 -7.67 -44.70 4.83
C THR A 38 -7.73 -43.19 4.53
N GLN A 39 -6.58 -42.53 4.48
CA GLN A 39 -6.46 -41.10 4.20
C GLN A 39 -5.85 -40.81 2.82
N ASP A 40 -5.54 -41.84 2.03
CA ASP A 40 -4.76 -41.76 0.79
C ASP A 40 -5.36 -40.75 -0.21
N ASP A 41 -6.65 -40.88 -0.49
CA ASP A 41 -7.36 -40.01 -1.43
C ASP A 41 -7.39 -38.54 -0.98
N ALA A 42 -7.55 -38.28 0.31
CA ALA A 42 -7.67 -36.96 0.87
C ALA A 42 -6.29 -36.29 1.16
N ALA A 43 -5.24 -37.08 1.37
CA ALA A 43 -3.91 -36.62 1.73
C ALA A 43 -3.07 -36.20 0.52
N GLN A 44 -3.56 -35.23 -0.28
CA GLN A 44 -2.89 -34.78 -1.50
C GLN A 44 -1.97 -33.58 -1.24
N PRO A 45 -0.94 -33.34 -2.07
CA PRO A 45 -0.14 -32.11 -2.00
C PRO A 45 -1.01 -30.87 -2.05
N GLY A 46 -0.81 -29.95 -1.11
CA GLY A 46 -1.58 -28.70 -0.94
C GLY A 46 -2.75 -28.81 0.05
N THR A 47 -3.04 -29.98 0.63
CA THR A 47 -4.12 -30.18 1.61
C THR A 47 -3.67 -29.84 3.03
N ARG A 48 -4.64 -29.41 3.86
CA ARG A 48 -4.44 -29.14 5.29
C ARG A 48 -4.55 -30.41 6.12
N ILE A 49 -3.57 -30.61 6.98
CA ILE A 49 -3.49 -31.76 7.86
C ILE A 49 -3.16 -31.34 9.29
N ARG A 50 -3.31 -32.27 10.24
CA ARG A 50 -2.74 -32.18 11.57
C ARG A 50 -1.73 -33.27 11.79
N VAL A 51 -0.64 -32.91 12.43
CA VAL A 51 0.44 -33.81 12.84
C VAL A 51 0.82 -33.58 14.29
N TYR A 52 1.35 -34.58 14.96
CA TYR A 52 2.07 -34.37 16.20
C TYR A 52 3.49 -33.92 15.90
N PHE A 53 3.82 -32.71 16.32
CA PHE A 53 5.17 -32.14 16.22
C PHE A 53 5.69 -31.85 17.62
N SER A 54 6.80 -32.49 18.02
CA SER A 54 7.34 -32.38 19.39
C SER A 54 6.28 -32.57 20.48
N GLY A 55 5.39 -33.56 20.32
CA GLY A 55 4.33 -33.87 21.29
C GLY A 55 3.09 -32.96 21.22
N ARG A 56 3.08 -31.91 20.38
CA ARG A 56 1.95 -30.98 20.24
C ARG A 56 1.21 -31.24 18.92
N LEU A 57 -0.12 -31.20 18.96
CA LEU A 57 -0.93 -31.26 17.76
C LEU A 57 -0.81 -29.93 16.99
N THR A 58 -0.32 -29.99 15.77
CA THR A 58 0.08 -28.83 14.96
C THR A 58 -0.61 -28.88 13.60
N ASP A 59 -1.14 -27.75 13.14
CA ASP A 59 -1.65 -27.60 11.78
C ASP A 59 -0.48 -27.54 10.80
N ALA A 60 -0.64 -28.20 9.67
CA ALA A 60 0.41 -28.34 8.65
C ALA A 60 -0.19 -28.46 7.24
N LEU A 61 0.68 -28.36 6.22
CA LEU A 61 0.35 -28.59 4.83
C LEU A 61 1.19 -29.73 4.26
N ILE A 62 0.58 -30.59 3.45
CA ILE A 62 1.32 -31.54 2.62
C ILE A 62 1.92 -30.76 1.45
N ILE A 63 3.22 -30.85 1.28
CA ILE A 63 3.93 -30.18 0.18
C ILE A 63 4.22 -31.12 -0.98
N ALA A 64 4.53 -32.38 -0.67
CA ALA A 64 4.77 -33.43 -1.65
C ALA A 64 4.50 -34.79 -1.05
N ARG A 65 4.35 -35.82 -1.91
CA ARG A 65 4.32 -37.22 -1.52
C ARG A 65 5.41 -37.99 -2.28
N GLY A 66 5.96 -39.01 -1.65
CA GLY A 66 7.02 -39.85 -2.21
C GLY A 66 6.98 -41.27 -1.67
N ASP A 67 7.79 -42.14 -2.26
CA ASP A 67 7.86 -43.56 -1.88
C ASP A 67 8.88 -43.79 -0.77
N THR A 68 9.89 -42.92 -0.65
CA THR A 68 11.03 -43.06 0.28
C THR A 68 11.25 -41.80 1.12
N THR A 69 11.99 -41.98 2.22
CA THR A 69 12.43 -40.90 3.10
C THR A 69 13.95 -41.04 3.36
N ASP A 70 14.63 -39.90 3.52
CA ASP A 70 16.03 -39.86 3.95
C ASP A 70 16.16 -39.84 5.50
N TYR A 71 15.03 -39.82 6.21
CA TYR A 71 15.03 -39.84 7.67
C TYR A 71 15.34 -41.23 8.19
N PRO A 72 16.41 -41.40 9.03
CA PRO A 72 16.89 -42.72 9.47
C PRO A 72 16.00 -43.38 10.53
N GLY A 73 15.07 -42.64 11.13
CA GLY A 73 14.20 -43.13 12.20
C GLY A 73 12.83 -43.59 11.71
N GLU A 74 12.02 -44.06 12.65
CA GLU A 74 10.62 -44.40 12.35
C GLU A 74 9.80 -43.13 12.15
N LEU A 75 9.06 -43.05 11.00
CA LEU A 75 8.20 -41.92 10.71
C LEU A 75 6.92 -41.97 11.56
N ALA A 76 6.53 -40.81 12.08
CA ALA A 76 5.21 -40.61 12.69
C ALA A 76 4.13 -40.57 11.60
N TRP A 77 2.90 -40.88 11.97
CA TRP A 77 1.74 -40.84 11.11
C TRP A 77 1.13 -39.43 11.06
N ILE A 78 0.58 -39.04 9.91
CA ILE A 78 -0.38 -37.94 9.85
C ILE A 78 -1.53 -38.28 10.81
N LYS A 79 -1.91 -37.32 11.66
CA LYS A 79 -3.00 -37.54 12.63
C LYS A 79 -4.35 -37.62 11.91
N ASN A 80 -4.63 -36.60 11.10
CA ASN A 80 -5.82 -36.52 10.27
C ASN A 80 -5.66 -35.49 9.15
N VAL A 81 -6.31 -35.72 8.02
CA VAL A 81 -6.55 -34.71 7.01
C VAL A 81 -7.72 -33.85 7.47
N ILE A 82 -7.53 -32.53 7.52
CA ILE A 82 -8.54 -31.57 7.99
C ILE A 82 -9.62 -31.36 6.91
N SER A 83 -9.19 -31.30 5.65
CA SER A 83 -10.03 -31.10 4.48
C SER A 83 -9.33 -31.65 3.25
N PRO A 84 -10.06 -32.29 2.29
CA PRO A 84 -9.49 -32.73 1.03
C PRO A 84 -9.16 -31.56 0.06
N GLU A 85 -9.56 -30.32 0.40
CA GLU A 85 -9.33 -29.14 -0.43
C GLU A 85 -7.85 -28.84 -0.62
N VAL A 86 -7.41 -28.71 -1.86
CA VAL A 86 -6.03 -28.35 -2.23
C VAL A 86 -5.87 -26.83 -2.16
N VAL A 87 -5.83 -26.29 -0.94
CA VAL A 87 -5.81 -24.84 -0.70
C VAL A 87 -4.46 -24.17 -0.98
N TYR A 88 -3.40 -24.96 -1.18
CA TYR A 88 -2.05 -24.49 -1.45
C TYR A 88 -1.50 -25.07 -2.76
N PRO A 89 -2.00 -24.57 -3.92
CA PRO A 89 -1.61 -25.09 -5.23
C PRO A 89 -0.15 -24.73 -5.58
N PRO A 90 0.47 -25.38 -6.60
CA PRO A 90 1.88 -25.18 -6.95
C PRO A 90 2.27 -23.74 -7.24
N GLN A 91 1.41 -22.95 -7.91
CA GLN A 91 1.66 -21.56 -8.23
C GLN A 91 1.78 -20.69 -6.95
N MET A 92 0.88 -20.92 -5.98
CA MET A 92 0.93 -20.23 -4.69
C MET A 92 2.19 -20.62 -3.91
N ARG A 93 2.65 -21.85 -4.03
CA ARG A 93 3.91 -22.29 -3.42
C ARG A 93 5.11 -21.55 -4.01
N GLN A 94 5.21 -21.47 -5.34
CA GLN A 94 6.28 -20.73 -6.01
C GLN A 94 6.29 -19.25 -5.59
N LEU A 95 5.10 -18.64 -5.54
CA LEU A 95 4.95 -17.27 -5.06
C LEU A 95 5.42 -17.11 -3.60
N THR A 96 4.98 -18.02 -2.71
CA THR A 96 5.38 -17.99 -1.29
C THR A 96 6.89 -18.12 -1.13
N ASP A 97 7.52 -19.05 -1.85
CA ASP A 97 8.98 -19.26 -1.79
C ASP A 97 9.74 -18.01 -2.27
N ALA A 98 9.32 -17.38 -3.37
CA ALA A 98 9.92 -16.15 -3.88
C ALA A 98 9.78 -14.97 -2.90
N LEU A 99 8.62 -14.82 -2.26
CA LEU A 99 8.39 -13.78 -1.28
C LEU A 99 9.16 -14.03 0.03
N CYS A 100 9.30 -15.28 0.47
CA CYS A 100 10.18 -15.63 1.60
C CYS A 100 11.62 -15.23 1.36
N ASP A 101 12.11 -15.50 0.16
CA ASP A 101 13.48 -15.16 -0.24
C ASP A 101 13.71 -13.65 -0.30
N ARG A 102 12.69 -12.88 -0.77
CA ARG A 102 12.75 -11.42 -0.84
C ARG A 102 12.72 -10.75 0.54
N TYR A 103 11.75 -11.16 1.37
CA TYR A 103 11.41 -10.45 2.61
C TYR A 103 12.04 -11.02 3.88
N ALA A 104 13.03 -11.90 3.76
CA ALA A 104 13.59 -12.62 4.90
C ALA A 104 12.52 -13.38 5.73
N GLY A 105 11.41 -13.72 5.08
CA GLY A 105 10.23 -14.28 5.71
C GLY A 105 10.29 -15.80 5.88
N ILE A 106 9.27 -16.33 6.56
CA ILE A 106 9.00 -17.76 6.67
C ILE A 106 7.68 -18.09 5.96
N ARG A 107 7.59 -19.30 5.41
CA ARG A 107 6.42 -19.73 4.63
C ARG A 107 5.11 -19.62 5.41
N SER A 108 5.12 -20.02 6.67
CA SER A 108 3.92 -19.98 7.52
C SER A 108 3.30 -18.58 7.65
N ASP A 109 4.11 -17.52 7.66
CA ASP A 109 3.62 -16.15 7.77
C ASP A 109 2.97 -15.68 6.46
N ILE A 110 3.57 -16.00 5.32
CA ILE A 110 3.00 -15.67 4.01
C ILE A 110 1.76 -16.51 3.74
N ILE A 111 1.77 -17.82 4.06
CA ILE A 111 0.62 -18.70 3.93
C ILE A 111 -0.56 -18.18 4.75
N ARG A 112 -0.32 -17.68 5.96
CA ARG A 112 -1.36 -17.06 6.82
C ARG A 112 -1.97 -15.82 6.17
N ALA A 113 -1.18 -15.03 5.44
CA ALA A 113 -1.68 -13.86 4.71
C ALA A 113 -2.45 -14.27 3.44
N ALA A 114 -2.00 -15.33 2.77
CA ALA A 114 -2.52 -15.81 1.49
C ALA A 114 -3.78 -16.67 1.60
N ILE A 115 -3.84 -17.56 2.60
CA ILE A 115 -4.90 -18.56 2.74
C ILE A 115 -5.75 -18.27 3.98
N PRO A 116 -7.04 -17.93 3.82
CA PRO A 116 -7.94 -17.69 4.95
C PRO A 116 -8.06 -18.92 5.87
N SER A 117 -8.41 -18.68 7.14
CA SER A 117 -8.73 -19.76 8.06
C SER A 117 -9.88 -20.62 7.54
N ARG A 118 -9.76 -21.93 7.67
CA ARG A 118 -10.80 -22.89 7.24
C ARG A 118 -12.12 -22.64 7.96
N HIS A 119 -13.21 -22.76 7.21
CA HIS A 119 -14.56 -22.76 7.73
C HIS A 119 -15.35 -23.95 7.14
N ALA A 120 -15.66 -24.98 7.94
CA ALA A 120 -16.24 -26.25 7.45
C ALA A 120 -17.52 -26.04 6.61
N ARG A 121 -18.47 -25.21 7.09
CA ARG A 121 -19.71 -24.95 6.37
C ARG A 121 -19.50 -24.25 5.01
N ALA A 122 -18.37 -23.61 4.79
CA ALA A 122 -18.08 -22.98 3.50
C ALA A 122 -17.72 -24.02 2.43
N GLU A 123 -17.17 -25.18 2.84
CA GLU A 123 -16.85 -26.31 1.95
C GLU A 123 -18.09 -27.05 1.45
N GLU A 124 -19.24 -26.87 2.12
CA GLU A 124 -20.55 -27.43 1.70
C GLU A 124 -21.25 -26.56 0.64
N SER A 125 -20.73 -25.36 0.38
CA SER A 125 -21.32 -24.45 -0.60
C SER A 125 -20.88 -24.80 -2.01
N ASP A 126 -21.76 -24.62 -3.00
CA ASP A 126 -21.34 -24.69 -4.40
C ASP A 126 -20.38 -23.51 -4.71
N THR A 127 -19.20 -23.87 -5.17
CA THR A 127 -18.13 -22.96 -5.56
C THR A 127 -17.54 -23.35 -6.91
N THR A 128 -18.26 -24.15 -7.71
CA THR A 128 -17.80 -24.75 -8.96
C THR A 128 -18.62 -24.35 -10.18
N THR A 129 -19.80 -23.72 -10.00
CA THR A 129 -20.61 -23.21 -11.12
C THR A 129 -19.74 -22.33 -12.03
N PRO A 130 -19.69 -22.57 -13.35
CA PRO A 130 -18.94 -21.74 -14.28
C PRO A 130 -19.33 -20.26 -14.20
N TRP A 131 -18.34 -19.37 -14.36
CA TRP A 131 -18.56 -17.93 -14.20
C TRP A 131 -19.62 -17.36 -15.15
N ASP A 132 -19.66 -17.81 -16.39
CA ASP A 132 -20.59 -17.42 -17.44
C ASP A 132 -22.03 -17.87 -17.18
N GLU A 133 -22.24 -18.89 -16.35
CA GLU A 133 -23.57 -19.34 -15.91
C GLU A 133 -24.14 -18.52 -14.74
N LEU A 134 -23.35 -17.63 -14.12
CA LEU A 134 -23.76 -16.84 -12.96
C LEU A 134 -24.59 -15.60 -13.30
N GLY A 135 -24.69 -15.24 -14.57
CA GLY A 135 -25.47 -14.08 -15.04
C GLY A 135 -25.10 -13.63 -16.45
N ASP A 136 -25.87 -12.67 -16.95
CA ASP A 136 -25.60 -12.03 -18.24
C ASP A 136 -24.40 -11.08 -18.16
N VAL A 137 -23.77 -10.83 -19.31
CA VAL A 137 -22.61 -9.93 -19.46
C VAL A 137 -22.91 -8.95 -20.58
N GLU A 138 -22.76 -7.65 -20.31
CA GLU A 138 -22.82 -6.61 -21.33
C GLU A 138 -21.45 -6.45 -21.98
N GLU A 139 -21.41 -6.24 -23.30
CA GLU A 139 -20.17 -5.98 -24.04
C GLU A 139 -19.55 -4.66 -23.55
N PRO A 140 -18.34 -4.67 -22.95
CA PRO A 140 -17.76 -3.47 -22.35
C PRO A 140 -17.20 -2.51 -23.39
N ASP A 141 -17.38 -1.20 -23.16
CA ASP A 141 -16.77 -0.15 -23.96
C ASP A 141 -15.31 0.09 -23.51
N LEU A 142 -14.38 -0.14 -24.42
CA LEU A 142 -12.93 0.04 -24.18
C LEU A 142 -12.39 1.37 -24.69
N SER A 143 -13.24 2.27 -25.18
CA SER A 143 -12.87 3.55 -25.80
C SER A 143 -12.07 4.48 -24.86
N ALA A 144 -12.25 4.33 -23.53
CA ALA A 144 -11.48 5.10 -22.54
C ALA A 144 -9.95 4.93 -22.71
N TRP A 145 -9.50 3.79 -23.21
CA TRP A 145 -8.07 3.50 -23.40
C TRP A 145 -7.46 4.22 -24.58
N SER A 146 -8.25 4.63 -25.59
CA SER A 146 -7.75 5.37 -26.76
C SER A 146 -7.22 6.78 -26.40
N ALA A 147 -7.57 7.31 -25.23
CA ALA A 147 -7.05 8.58 -24.71
C ALA A 147 -5.57 8.50 -24.29
N TYR A 148 -5.03 7.30 -24.16
CA TYR A 148 -3.67 7.04 -23.72
C TYR A 148 -2.78 6.62 -24.89
N GLN A 149 -1.52 7.11 -24.88
CA GLN A 149 -0.52 6.64 -25.83
C GLN A 149 -0.31 5.13 -25.65
N HIS A 150 -0.37 4.38 -26.73
CA HIS A 150 -0.32 2.90 -26.74
C HIS A 150 -1.47 2.18 -25.99
N GLY A 151 -2.55 2.91 -25.62
CA GLY A 151 -3.65 2.32 -24.86
C GLY A 151 -4.36 1.19 -25.61
N GLU A 152 -4.68 1.39 -26.89
CA GLU A 152 -5.33 0.35 -27.71
C GLU A 152 -4.42 -0.87 -27.88
N SER A 153 -3.15 -0.69 -28.22
CA SER A 153 -2.20 -1.80 -28.37
C SER A 153 -1.95 -2.55 -27.06
N PHE A 154 -2.01 -1.85 -25.92
CA PHE A 154 -1.94 -2.48 -24.62
C PHE A 154 -3.18 -3.36 -24.34
N VAL A 155 -4.37 -2.85 -24.61
CA VAL A 155 -5.63 -3.58 -24.50
C VAL A 155 -5.62 -4.82 -25.40
N ASP A 156 -5.19 -4.67 -26.66
CA ASP A 156 -5.07 -5.79 -27.60
C ASP A 156 -4.10 -6.86 -27.10
N ALA A 157 -2.97 -6.47 -26.51
CA ALA A 157 -2.02 -7.40 -25.93
C ALA A 157 -2.64 -8.19 -24.75
N VAL A 158 -3.36 -7.50 -23.84
CA VAL A 158 -4.04 -8.14 -22.70
C VAL A 158 -5.08 -9.14 -23.18
N ILE A 159 -5.96 -8.74 -24.10
CA ILE A 159 -7.03 -9.58 -24.65
C ILE A 159 -6.46 -10.75 -25.45
N GLY A 160 -5.42 -10.48 -26.25
CA GLY A 160 -4.71 -11.49 -27.04
C GLY A 160 -3.84 -12.45 -26.22
N GLY A 161 -3.76 -12.26 -24.90
CA GLY A 161 -3.00 -13.14 -23.99
C GLY A 161 -1.49 -12.92 -24.04
N THR A 162 -1.02 -11.83 -24.64
CA THR A 162 0.39 -11.43 -24.60
C THR A 162 0.67 -10.67 -23.31
N THR A 163 1.70 -11.09 -22.57
CA THR A 163 2.07 -10.42 -21.30
C THR A 163 2.52 -8.99 -21.56
N ALA A 164 1.76 -8.02 -21.09
CA ALA A 164 2.05 -6.60 -21.13
C ALA A 164 2.06 -6.00 -19.73
N ARG A 165 3.01 -5.10 -19.44
CA ARG A 165 3.12 -4.43 -18.14
C ARG A 165 3.12 -2.93 -18.34
N ALA A 166 2.21 -2.24 -17.67
CA ALA A 166 2.00 -0.81 -17.84
C ALA A 166 2.03 -0.03 -16.53
N ALA A 167 2.66 1.14 -16.58
CA ALA A 167 2.54 2.21 -15.61
C ALA A 167 1.47 3.19 -16.09
N TRP A 168 0.24 3.03 -15.59
CA TRP A 168 -0.90 3.82 -16.04
C TRP A 168 -1.05 5.09 -15.21
N GLN A 169 -0.80 6.23 -15.86
CA GLN A 169 -1.03 7.55 -15.31
C GLN A 169 -2.46 7.98 -15.59
N ILE A 170 -3.35 7.91 -14.62
CA ILE A 170 -4.77 8.25 -14.76
C ILE A 170 -4.91 9.73 -15.13
N LEU A 171 -5.65 10.00 -16.21
CA LEU A 171 -5.95 11.35 -16.68
C LEU A 171 -6.95 12.07 -15.76
N PRO A 172 -6.88 13.40 -15.64
CA PRO A 172 -7.88 14.17 -14.91
C PRO A 172 -9.29 13.90 -15.44
N GLY A 173 -10.25 13.72 -14.54
CA GLY A 173 -11.65 13.51 -14.86
C GLY A 173 -11.99 12.12 -15.42
N ASP A 174 -11.01 11.22 -15.59
CA ASP A 174 -11.30 9.84 -15.98
C ASP A 174 -11.85 9.01 -14.83
N SER A 175 -12.85 8.20 -15.14
CA SER A 175 -13.31 7.15 -14.24
C SER A 175 -12.38 5.94 -14.37
N TRP A 176 -11.35 5.86 -13.53
CA TRP A 176 -10.47 4.70 -13.48
C TRP A 176 -11.25 3.40 -13.21
N ALA A 177 -12.31 3.48 -12.42
CA ALA A 177 -13.12 2.32 -12.07
C ALA A 177 -13.87 1.76 -13.29
N ASP A 178 -14.47 2.62 -14.12
CA ASP A 178 -15.17 2.18 -15.33
C ASP A 178 -14.18 1.63 -16.37
N ALA A 179 -13.02 2.27 -16.56
CA ALA A 179 -11.98 1.79 -17.48
C ALA A 179 -11.43 0.42 -17.07
N LEU A 180 -11.15 0.22 -15.77
CA LEU A 180 -10.69 -1.07 -15.26
C LEU A 180 -11.78 -2.14 -15.30
N ALA A 181 -13.03 -1.77 -14.98
CA ALA A 181 -14.18 -2.68 -15.06
C ALA A 181 -14.35 -3.20 -16.48
N ALA A 182 -14.33 -2.33 -17.48
CA ALA A 182 -14.46 -2.70 -18.89
C ALA A 182 -13.35 -3.67 -19.34
N LEU A 183 -12.08 -3.37 -19.03
CA LEU A 183 -10.96 -4.22 -19.41
C LEU A 183 -10.98 -5.57 -18.67
N ALA A 184 -11.32 -5.58 -17.38
CA ALA A 184 -11.40 -6.79 -16.59
C ALA A 184 -12.52 -7.72 -17.07
N VAL A 185 -13.72 -7.19 -17.36
CA VAL A 185 -14.83 -7.95 -17.91
C VAL A 185 -14.46 -8.53 -19.28
N LYS A 186 -13.88 -7.71 -20.18
CA LYS A 186 -13.43 -8.20 -21.49
C LYS A 186 -12.40 -9.32 -21.38
N THR A 187 -11.48 -9.21 -20.42
CA THR A 187 -10.48 -10.26 -20.15
C THR A 187 -11.14 -11.57 -19.71
N VAL A 188 -12.16 -11.50 -18.84
CA VAL A 188 -12.85 -12.69 -18.33
C VAL A 188 -13.74 -13.32 -19.42
N MET A 189 -14.38 -12.53 -20.27
CA MET A 189 -15.12 -13.02 -21.45
C MET A 189 -14.22 -13.82 -22.41
N GLY A 190 -12.93 -13.51 -22.48
CA GLY A 190 -11.90 -14.23 -23.24
C GLY A 190 -11.29 -15.44 -22.51
N ASP A 191 -12.02 -16.04 -21.57
CA ASP A 191 -11.59 -17.20 -20.75
C ASP A 191 -10.36 -16.91 -19.84
N GLY A 192 -10.01 -15.63 -19.61
CA GLY A 192 -8.99 -15.21 -18.67
C GLY A 192 -9.54 -15.00 -17.26
N GLY A 193 -8.64 -14.88 -16.27
CA GLY A 193 -8.95 -14.34 -14.96
C GLY A 193 -8.46 -12.91 -14.82
N ALA A 194 -9.18 -12.08 -14.07
CA ALA A 194 -8.81 -10.70 -13.76
C ALA A 194 -8.79 -10.47 -12.24
N LEU A 195 -7.73 -9.83 -11.76
CA LEU A 195 -7.51 -9.51 -10.35
C LEU A 195 -7.17 -8.03 -10.19
N ILE A 196 -8.01 -7.29 -9.47
CA ILE A 196 -7.78 -5.87 -9.20
C ILE A 196 -7.63 -5.63 -7.71
N VAL A 197 -6.48 -5.10 -7.31
CA VAL A 197 -6.14 -4.77 -5.93
C VAL A 197 -6.15 -3.26 -5.76
N VAL A 198 -6.91 -2.80 -4.77
CA VAL A 198 -7.08 -1.38 -4.44
C VAL A 198 -6.75 -1.12 -2.96
N PRO A 199 -6.42 0.11 -2.56
CA PRO A 199 -5.97 0.43 -1.20
C PRO A 199 -7.00 0.13 -0.12
N ASP A 200 -8.25 0.56 -0.31
CA ASP A 200 -9.26 0.53 0.74
C ASP A 200 -10.65 0.07 0.27
N GLN A 201 -11.61 0.01 1.20
CA GLN A 201 -12.97 -0.45 0.93
C GLN A 201 -13.75 0.50 0.02
N ARG A 202 -13.49 1.81 0.07
CA ARG A 202 -14.19 2.81 -0.78
C ARG A 202 -13.83 2.62 -2.25
N ASP A 203 -12.57 2.31 -2.52
CA ASP A 203 -12.12 2.01 -3.88
C ASP A 203 -12.68 0.67 -4.36
N VAL A 204 -12.81 -0.32 -3.47
CA VAL A 204 -13.54 -1.57 -3.78
C VAL A 204 -14.99 -1.29 -4.14
N ASP A 205 -15.68 -0.47 -3.36
CA ASP A 205 -17.10 -0.15 -3.57
C ASP A 205 -17.32 0.61 -4.90
N LYS A 206 -16.43 1.56 -5.24
CA LYS A 206 -16.45 2.26 -6.54
C LYS A 206 -16.24 1.30 -7.70
N LEU A 207 -15.28 0.40 -7.59
CA LEU A 207 -14.98 -0.59 -8.63
C LEU A 207 -16.12 -1.61 -8.76
N GLU A 208 -16.66 -2.08 -7.64
CA GLU A 208 -17.83 -2.98 -7.65
C GLU A 208 -19.04 -2.32 -8.32
N ALA A 209 -19.29 -1.03 -8.03
CA ALA A 209 -20.38 -0.27 -8.68
C ALA A 209 -20.18 -0.15 -10.19
N ALA A 210 -18.93 0.07 -10.65
CA ALA A 210 -18.62 0.08 -12.08
C ALA A 210 -18.81 -1.28 -12.74
N LEU A 211 -18.35 -2.36 -12.10
CA LEU A 211 -18.52 -3.74 -12.59
C LEU A 211 -19.99 -4.14 -12.69
N ARG A 212 -20.81 -3.74 -11.72
CA ARG A 212 -22.25 -4.06 -11.70
C ARG A 212 -23.04 -3.44 -12.86
N LYS A 213 -22.49 -2.49 -13.58
CA LYS A 213 -23.07 -1.99 -14.83
C LYS A 213 -22.92 -2.96 -15.99
N LEU A 214 -21.97 -3.89 -15.91
CA LEU A 214 -21.56 -4.80 -16.97
C LEU A 214 -21.91 -6.28 -16.68
N VAL A 215 -21.90 -6.66 -15.41
CA VAL A 215 -22.08 -8.04 -14.97
C VAL A 215 -22.95 -8.15 -13.73
N SER A 216 -23.51 -9.35 -13.48
CA SER A 216 -24.28 -9.59 -12.26
C SER A 216 -23.39 -9.59 -11.00
N ALA A 217 -23.98 -9.31 -9.85
CA ALA A 217 -23.24 -9.32 -8.57
C ALA A 217 -22.64 -10.71 -8.23
N LYS A 218 -23.21 -11.79 -8.76
CA LYS A 218 -22.69 -13.15 -8.53
C LYS A 218 -21.39 -13.43 -9.28
N GLN A 219 -21.15 -12.69 -10.36
CA GLN A 219 -19.94 -12.80 -11.18
C GLN A 219 -18.75 -12.03 -10.62
N ILE A 220 -18.97 -11.19 -9.60
CA ILE A 220 -17.93 -10.38 -8.94
C ILE A 220 -17.53 -11.04 -7.62
N THR A 221 -16.26 -11.39 -7.49
CA THR A 221 -15.71 -11.93 -6.23
C THR A 221 -14.94 -10.84 -5.48
N VAL A 222 -15.54 -10.33 -4.40
CA VAL A 222 -14.91 -9.31 -3.54
C VAL A 222 -14.14 -9.97 -2.40
N LEU A 223 -12.85 -9.65 -2.24
CA LEU A 223 -11.98 -10.18 -1.19
C LEU A 223 -11.44 -9.03 -0.31
N THR A 224 -12.10 -8.79 0.82
CA THR A 224 -11.72 -7.75 1.79
C THR A 224 -11.69 -8.27 3.22
N ALA A 225 -11.04 -7.52 4.11
CA ALA A 225 -10.94 -7.86 5.52
C ALA A 225 -12.28 -7.73 6.29
N SER A 226 -13.23 -6.93 5.75
CA SER A 226 -14.55 -6.70 6.36
C SER A 226 -15.47 -7.93 6.31
N LEU A 227 -15.14 -8.91 5.47
CA LEU A 227 -15.89 -10.16 5.37
C LEU A 227 -15.71 -11.03 6.60
N GLY A 228 -16.81 -11.62 7.09
CA GLY A 228 -16.75 -12.65 8.14
C GLY A 228 -16.00 -13.91 7.66
N PRO A 229 -15.47 -14.73 8.59
CA PRO A 229 -14.59 -15.88 8.27
C PRO A 229 -15.21 -16.87 7.26
N GLN A 230 -16.50 -17.17 7.40
CA GLN A 230 -17.21 -18.09 6.49
C GLN A 230 -17.28 -17.54 5.07
N ALA A 231 -17.70 -16.28 4.91
CA ALA A 231 -17.81 -15.65 3.60
C ALA A 231 -16.45 -15.51 2.92
N ARG A 232 -15.42 -15.13 3.70
CA ARG A 232 -14.04 -15.02 3.21
C ARG A 232 -13.52 -16.36 2.68
N TYR A 233 -13.70 -17.45 3.44
CA TYR A 233 -13.22 -18.76 3.02
C TYR A 233 -14.01 -19.30 1.84
N ARG A 234 -15.34 -19.13 1.80
CA ARG A 234 -16.17 -19.50 0.65
C ARG A 234 -15.75 -18.80 -0.64
N ARG A 235 -15.52 -17.47 -0.57
CA ARG A 235 -15.04 -16.71 -1.74
C ARG A 235 -13.64 -17.12 -2.18
N PHE A 236 -12.76 -17.44 -1.24
CA PHE A 236 -11.46 -18.02 -1.55
C PHE A 236 -11.60 -19.35 -2.31
N LEU A 237 -12.48 -20.25 -1.86
CA LEU A 237 -12.75 -21.50 -2.54
C LEU A 237 -13.36 -21.29 -3.93
N SER A 238 -14.28 -20.32 -4.09
CA SER A 238 -14.84 -20.01 -5.41
C SER A 238 -13.78 -19.55 -6.42
N VAL A 239 -12.78 -18.81 -5.97
CA VAL A 239 -11.63 -18.42 -6.79
C VAL A 239 -10.74 -19.62 -7.10
N LEU A 240 -10.44 -20.42 -6.09
CA LEU A 240 -9.60 -21.63 -6.21
C LEU A 240 -10.20 -22.65 -7.18
N HIS A 241 -11.52 -22.82 -7.18
CA HIS A 241 -12.25 -23.76 -8.05
C HIS A 241 -12.57 -23.19 -9.44
N GLY A 242 -12.23 -21.91 -9.69
CA GLY A 242 -12.43 -21.27 -11.01
C GLY A 242 -13.79 -20.65 -11.24
N GLN A 243 -14.72 -20.70 -10.27
CA GLN A 243 -15.97 -19.92 -10.31
C GLN A 243 -15.70 -18.43 -10.24
N GLY A 244 -14.80 -17.99 -9.34
CA GLY A 244 -14.41 -16.59 -9.17
C GLY A 244 -13.29 -16.21 -10.14
N ARG A 245 -13.62 -15.68 -11.31
CA ARG A 245 -12.65 -15.20 -12.31
C ARG A 245 -12.44 -13.70 -12.31
N LEU A 246 -13.48 -12.94 -11.92
CA LEU A 246 -13.44 -11.47 -11.78
C LEU A 246 -13.30 -11.15 -10.31
N VAL A 247 -12.06 -10.93 -9.88
CA VAL A 247 -11.70 -10.78 -8.47
C VAL A 247 -11.25 -9.36 -8.17
N ILE A 248 -11.87 -8.73 -7.19
CA ILE A 248 -11.50 -7.41 -6.70
C ILE A 248 -11.28 -7.45 -5.18
N GLY A 249 -10.41 -6.61 -4.67
CA GLY A 249 -10.24 -6.54 -3.22
C GLY A 249 -9.09 -5.67 -2.77
N THR A 250 -8.84 -5.73 -1.47
CA THR A 250 -7.73 -4.99 -0.85
C THR A 250 -6.46 -5.86 -0.81
N ARG A 251 -5.41 -5.39 -0.17
CA ARG A 251 -4.08 -6.00 -0.10
C ARG A 251 -4.05 -7.53 -0.13
N SER A 252 -4.85 -8.20 0.70
CA SER A 252 -4.84 -9.68 0.78
C SER A 252 -5.34 -10.36 -0.50
N ALA A 253 -6.11 -9.67 -1.33
CA ALA A 253 -6.58 -10.19 -2.61
C ALA A 253 -5.43 -10.45 -3.60
N ALA A 254 -4.27 -9.79 -3.43
CA ALA A 254 -3.10 -10.02 -4.26
C ALA A 254 -2.65 -11.50 -4.30
N PHE A 255 -2.97 -12.27 -3.25
CA PHE A 255 -2.68 -13.70 -3.15
C PHE A 255 -3.78 -14.61 -3.72
N ALA A 256 -4.92 -14.07 -4.16
CA ALA A 256 -6.06 -14.89 -4.63
C ALA A 256 -5.64 -15.84 -5.75
N PRO A 257 -5.96 -17.16 -5.63
CA PRO A 257 -5.53 -18.17 -6.60
C PRO A 257 -6.42 -18.17 -7.86
N VAL A 258 -6.42 -17.05 -8.57
CA VAL A 258 -7.24 -16.86 -9.78
C VAL A 258 -6.74 -17.77 -10.89
N ASN A 259 -7.64 -18.63 -11.38
CA ASN A 259 -7.31 -19.54 -12.47
C ASN A 259 -7.12 -18.77 -13.78
N ASN A 260 -6.12 -19.18 -14.56
CA ASN A 260 -5.76 -18.56 -15.85
C ASN A 260 -5.66 -17.02 -15.75
N LEU A 261 -4.97 -16.50 -14.69
CA LEU A 261 -4.81 -15.07 -14.48
C LEU A 261 -4.16 -14.43 -15.70
N LYS A 262 -4.88 -13.56 -16.40
CA LYS A 262 -4.40 -12.80 -17.57
C LYS A 262 -4.15 -11.35 -17.26
N LEU A 263 -4.92 -10.76 -16.35
CA LEU A 263 -4.83 -9.36 -15.96
C LEU A 263 -4.72 -9.22 -14.45
N ALA A 264 -3.65 -8.62 -13.98
CA ALA A 264 -3.50 -8.14 -12.60
C ALA A 264 -3.42 -6.61 -12.61
N VAL A 265 -4.04 -5.97 -11.63
CA VAL A 265 -4.02 -4.51 -11.48
C VAL A 265 -3.74 -4.15 -10.02
N ILE A 266 -2.93 -3.13 -9.81
CA ILE A 266 -2.80 -2.46 -8.52
C ILE A 266 -3.06 -0.96 -8.69
N LEU A 267 -3.97 -0.44 -7.87
CA LEU A 267 -4.27 1.00 -7.83
C LEU A 267 -3.46 1.64 -6.70
N ASN A 268 -2.85 2.80 -6.98
CA ASN A 268 -2.15 3.62 -5.99
C ASN A 268 -1.12 2.80 -5.20
N ASP A 269 -0.19 2.17 -5.90
CA ASP A 269 0.80 1.25 -5.33
C ASP A 269 1.69 1.85 -4.22
N GLY A 270 1.74 3.17 -4.10
CA GLY A 270 2.41 3.89 -3.01
C GLY A 270 1.63 4.01 -1.71
N ASP A 271 0.38 3.50 -1.63
CA ASP A 271 -0.43 3.59 -0.42
C ASP A 271 0.03 2.61 0.65
N ASP A 272 0.22 3.11 1.88
CA ASP A 272 0.71 2.34 3.03
C ASP A 272 -0.18 1.15 3.40
N SER A 273 -1.50 1.23 3.10
CA SER A 273 -2.46 0.14 3.35
C SER A 273 -2.16 -1.12 2.53
N LEU A 274 -1.39 -1.01 1.45
CA LEU A 274 -0.98 -2.11 0.59
C LEU A 274 0.20 -2.93 1.15
N VAL A 275 0.79 -2.52 2.28
CA VAL A 275 1.79 -3.30 3.02
C VAL A 275 1.15 -4.08 4.15
N ASP A 276 1.52 -5.35 4.32
CA ASP A 276 1.05 -6.13 5.48
C ASP A 276 1.68 -5.57 6.78
N PRO A 277 0.88 -5.22 7.79
CA PRO A 277 1.40 -4.73 9.07
C PRO A 277 2.12 -5.82 9.90
N ARG A 278 2.03 -7.08 9.47
CA ARG A 278 2.65 -8.23 10.13
C ARG A 278 3.86 -8.71 9.36
N ALA A 279 4.82 -9.28 10.09
CA ALA A 279 5.97 -9.92 9.46
C ALA A 279 5.52 -10.95 8.40
N PRO A 280 6.20 -11.01 7.28
CA PRO A 280 7.40 -10.27 6.90
C PRO A 280 7.14 -8.93 6.17
N TYR A 281 6.00 -8.28 6.37
CA TYR A 281 5.64 -6.94 5.86
C TYR A 281 5.54 -6.87 4.33
N VAL A 282 4.96 -7.88 3.71
CA VAL A 282 4.86 -8.01 2.25
C VAL A 282 4.01 -6.89 1.65
N HIS A 283 4.52 -6.25 0.60
CA HIS A 283 3.80 -5.26 -0.19
C HIS A 283 3.01 -5.91 -1.33
N ALA A 284 1.74 -5.53 -1.54
CA ALA A 284 0.89 -6.08 -2.60
C ALA A 284 1.48 -5.89 -4.01
N ARG A 285 2.16 -4.76 -4.29
CA ARG A 285 2.88 -4.53 -5.56
C ARG A 285 3.89 -5.65 -5.83
N GLU A 286 4.67 -6.03 -4.82
CA GLU A 286 5.69 -7.07 -4.97
C GLU A 286 5.09 -8.46 -5.13
N VAL A 287 3.91 -8.70 -4.55
CA VAL A 287 3.14 -9.92 -4.83
C VAL A 287 2.74 -9.97 -6.30
N LEU A 288 2.13 -8.89 -6.83
CA LEU A 288 1.62 -8.86 -8.20
C LEU A 288 2.74 -8.81 -9.25
N THR A 289 3.85 -8.10 -9.00
CA THR A 289 5.02 -8.14 -9.90
C THR A 289 5.65 -9.53 -9.96
N THR A 290 5.73 -10.23 -8.81
CA THR A 290 6.21 -11.60 -8.75
C THR A 290 5.27 -12.55 -9.49
N ARG A 291 3.94 -12.40 -9.33
CA ARG A 291 2.94 -13.18 -10.06
C ARG A 291 3.01 -12.94 -11.57
N SER A 292 3.14 -11.68 -12.00
CA SER A 292 3.31 -11.36 -13.42
C SER A 292 4.50 -12.09 -14.05
N VAL A 293 5.57 -12.31 -13.29
CA VAL A 293 6.73 -13.09 -13.77
C VAL A 293 6.46 -14.60 -13.74
N ILE A 294 5.86 -15.12 -12.66
CA ILE A 294 5.65 -16.57 -12.47
C ILE A 294 4.51 -17.08 -13.37
N GLU A 295 3.40 -16.34 -13.42
CA GLU A 295 2.16 -16.77 -14.10
C GLU A 295 2.06 -16.22 -15.54
N GLY A 296 2.93 -15.27 -15.92
CA GLY A 296 2.90 -14.67 -17.26
C GLY A 296 1.71 -13.74 -17.49
N CYS A 297 1.09 -13.19 -16.42
CA CYS A 297 -0.05 -12.30 -16.54
C CYS A 297 0.38 -10.87 -16.84
N SER A 298 -0.46 -10.13 -17.56
CA SER A 298 -0.32 -8.68 -17.74
C SER A 298 -0.53 -7.96 -16.40
N LEU A 299 0.17 -6.83 -16.22
CA LEU A 299 0.10 -6.04 -14.98
C LEU A 299 -0.08 -4.57 -15.27
N ILE A 300 -1.08 -3.95 -14.63
CA ILE A 300 -1.26 -2.50 -14.61
C ILE A 300 -0.93 -1.99 -13.20
N MET A 301 -0.01 -1.05 -13.13
CA MET A 301 0.26 -0.23 -11.94
C MET A 301 -0.34 1.15 -12.21
N ALA A 302 -1.50 1.42 -11.59
CA ALA A 302 -2.33 2.58 -11.87
C ALA A 302 -2.26 3.63 -10.76
N GLY A 303 -2.28 4.90 -11.10
CA GLY A 303 -2.36 5.97 -10.10
C GLY A 303 -2.48 7.37 -10.69
N HIS A 304 -2.92 8.32 -9.87
CA HIS A 304 -2.94 9.75 -10.24
C HIS A 304 -1.54 10.39 -10.18
N ALA A 305 -0.62 9.80 -9.41
CA ALA A 305 0.80 10.07 -9.46
C ALA A 305 1.55 8.74 -9.58
N ARG A 306 2.85 8.80 -9.86
CA ARG A 306 3.70 7.63 -10.05
C ARG A 306 4.69 7.50 -8.91
N THR A 307 4.91 6.29 -8.42
CA THR A 307 5.95 6.01 -7.42
C THR A 307 7.33 5.90 -8.07
N PRO A 308 8.42 6.18 -7.37
CA PRO A 308 9.78 5.95 -7.84
C PRO A 308 10.04 4.48 -8.18
N GLU A 309 9.40 3.53 -7.50
CA GLU A 309 9.51 2.10 -7.79
C GLU A 309 8.95 1.76 -9.17
N VAL A 310 7.76 2.26 -9.48
CA VAL A 310 7.15 2.08 -10.81
C VAL A 310 7.96 2.81 -11.88
N GLN A 311 8.48 4.00 -11.56
CA GLN A 311 9.35 4.74 -12.48
C GLN A 311 10.63 3.97 -12.78
N LEU A 312 11.26 3.35 -11.81
CA LEU A 312 12.43 2.49 -12.00
C LEU A 312 12.11 1.31 -12.94
N MET A 313 10.96 0.65 -12.75
CA MET A 313 10.52 -0.45 -13.62
C MET A 313 10.34 -0.01 -15.07
N VAL A 314 9.86 1.22 -15.31
CA VAL A 314 9.75 1.80 -16.65
C VAL A 314 11.12 2.12 -17.23
N GLN A 315 12.01 2.75 -16.47
CA GLN A 315 13.38 3.06 -16.92
C GLN A 315 14.19 1.79 -17.24
N GLN A 316 13.93 0.70 -16.53
CA GLN A 316 14.54 -0.61 -16.80
C GLN A 316 13.90 -1.37 -17.97
N GLY A 317 12.86 -0.83 -18.60
CA GLY A 317 12.13 -1.48 -19.69
C GLY A 317 11.28 -2.69 -19.26
N TRP A 318 11.05 -2.89 -17.94
CA TRP A 318 10.22 -3.97 -17.44
C TRP A 318 8.72 -3.67 -17.56
N ALA A 319 8.36 -2.40 -17.47
CA ALA A 319 7.01 -1.88 -17.72
C ALA A 319 7.07 -0.73 -18.73
N HIS A 320 5.94 -0.42 -19.36
CA HIS A 320 5.82 0.64 -20.36
C HIS A 320 4.89 1.75 -19.85
N ASP A 321 5.12 2.97 -20.35
CA ASP A 321 4.25 4.10 -20.07
C ASP A 321 2.88 3.95 -20.73
N LEU A 322 1.84 4.21 -19.95
CA LEU A 322 0.47 4.35 -20.41
C LEU A 322 -0.04 5.72 -19.93
N VAL A 323 0.27 6.75 -20.72
CA VAL A 323 0.08 8.17 -20.36
C VAL A 323 -0.71 8.89 -21.46
N GLY A 324 -1.47 9.92 -21.08
CA GLY A 324 -2.15 10.78 -22.05
C GLY A 324 -1.20 11.70 -22.79
N SER A 325 -1.58 12.11 -24.00
CA SER A 325 -0.86 13.15 -24.73
C SER A 325 -0.91 14.50 -23.98
N ARG A 326 0.05 15.39 -24.25
CA ARG A 326 0.05 16.74 -23.66
C ARG A 326 -1.23 17.53 -23.97
N ASP A 327 -1.77 17.36 -25.16
CA ASP A 327 -3.01 18.04 -25.56
C ASP A 327 -4.21 17.44 -24.83
N THR A 328 -4.29 16.12 -24.69
CA THR A 328 -5.32 15.44 -23.89
C THR A 328 -5.28 15.91 -22.43
N ILE A 329 -4.09 15.97 -21.84
CA ILE A 329 -3.92 16.45 -20.45
C ILE A 329 -4.40 17.90 -20.33
N ARG A 330 -3.98 18.79 -21.24
CA ARG A 330 -4.40 20.21 -21.24
C ARG A 330 -5.90 20.38 -21.37
N MET A 331 -6.55 19.58 -22.18
CA MET A 331 -8.01 19.65 -22.35
C MET A 331 -8.78 19.19 -21.10
N ARG A 332 -8.20 18.28 -20.32
CA ARG A 332 -8.90 17.66 -19.17
C ARG A 332 -8.55 18.26 -17.83
N MET A 333 -7.37 18.84 -17.66
CA MET A 333 -6.92 19.38 -16.38
C MET A 333 -7.62 20.69 -16.00
N PRO A 334 -7.84 20.96 -14.71
CA PRO A 334 -8.23 22.27 -14.21
C PRO A 334 -7.11 23.29 -14.39
N ARG A 335 -7.40 24.56 -14.24
CA ARG A 335 -6.40 25.61 -14.15
C ARG A 335 -5.79 25.60 -12.77
N ILE A 336 -4.47 25.42 -12.66
CA ILE A 336 -3.78 25.27 -11.38
C ILE A 336 -2.91 26.51 -11.10
N HIS A 337 -3.12 27.13 -9.95
CA HIS A 337 -2.38 28.32 -9.49
C HIS A 337 -1.65 27.99 -8.18
N ALA A 338 -0.40 28.40 -8.07
CA ALA A 338 0.29 28.49 -6.79
C ALA A 338 0.21 29.91 -6.22
N VAL A 339 0.45 30.01 -4.92
CA VAL A 339 0.42 31.33 -4.26
C VAL A 339 1.68 32.10 -4.60
N ALA A 340 1.53 33.38 -4.95
CA ALA A 340 2.62 34.29 -5.27
C ALA A 340 3.48 33.83 -6.46
N ASP A 341 2.81 33.38 -7.53
CA ASP A 341 3.44 32.86 -8.75
C ASP A 341 4.21 33.91 -9.55
N THR A 342 3.83 35.18 -9.41
CA THR A 342 4.43 36.29 -10.15
C THR A 342 4.64 37.49 -9.21
N ASP A 343 5.59 38.35 -9.56
CA ASP A 343 5.83 39.62 -8.83
C ASP A 343 4.55 40.48 -8.80
N THR A 344 3.80 40.52 -9.88
CA THR A 344 2.50 41.21 -9.94
C THR A 344 1.45 40.61 -8.98
N ALA A 345 1.46 39.32 -8.75
CA ALA A 345 0.57 38.66 -7.78
C ALA A 345 0.99 39.00 -6.36
N LEU A 346 2.30 39.14 -6.11
CA LEU A 346 2.85 39.55 -4.80
C LEU A 346 2.56 41.04 -4.49
N GLU A 347 2.63 41.91 -5.50
CA GLU A 347 2.25 43.32 -5.37
C GLU A 347 0.76 43.46 -5.02
N ARG A 348 -0.11 42.64 -5.57
CA ARG A 348 -1.55 42.65 -5.29
C ARG A 348 -1.94 42.04 -3.95
N ASP A 349 -1.13 41.11 -3.45
CA ASP A 349 -1.30 40.48 -2.13
C ASP A 349 0.08 40.25 -1.48
N PRO A 350 0.66 41.28 -0.84
CA PRO A 350 1.98 41.18 -0.19
C PRO A 350 2.04 40.12 0.92
N HIS A 351 0.90 39.73 1.49
CA HIS A 351 0.79 38.74 2.54
C HIS A 351 0.50 37.33 2.01
N ALA A 352 0.36 37.16 0.70
CA ALA A 352 0.02 35.87 0.09
C ALA A 352 0.90 34.69 0.54
N ARG A 353 2.20 34.94 0.73
CA ARG A 353 3.17 33.89 1.20
C ARG A 353 3.02 33.52 2.67
N THR A 354 2.44 34.41 3.48
CA THR A 354 2.31 34.20 4.94
C THR A 354 0.88 33.96 5.39
N ALA A 355 -0.09 34.33 4.57
CA ALA A 355 -1.50 34.10 4.85
C ALA A 355 -1.85 32.62 4.64
N ARG A 356 -2.58 32.05 5.60
CA ARG A 356 -3.15 30.71 5.44
C ARG A 356 -4.19 30.66 4.33
N LEU A 357 -4.97 31.73 4.22
CA LEU A 357 -6.01 31.92 3.21
C LEU A 357 -5.68 33.20 2.42
N PRO A 358 -4.92 33.12 1.34
CA PRO A 358 -4.59 34.25 0.49
C PRO A 358 -5.83 34.73 -0.31
N LYS A 359 -5.78 35.94 -0.81
CA LYS A 359 -6.89 36.57 -1.57
C LYS A 359 -7.34 35.73 -2.76
N ILE A 360 -6.39 35.15 -3.50
CA ILE A 360 -6.67 34.28 -4.66
C ILE A 360 -7.54 33.06 -4.29
N ALA A 361 -7.39 32.50 -3.08
CA ALA A 361 -8.20 31.39 -2.62
C ALA A 361 -9.67 31.81 -2.42
N PHE A 362 -9.93 32.98 -1.81
CA PHE A 362 -11.29 33.49 -1.67
C PHE A 362 -11.93 33.86 -3.01
N GLU A 363 -11.14 34.39 -3.94
CA GLU A 363 -11.63 34.71 -5.29
C GLU A 363 -12.03 33.46 -6.06
N ALA A 364 -11.24 32.36 -5.95
CA ALA A 364 -11.58 31.08 -6.57
C ALA A 364 -12.88 30.50 -5.99
N VAL A 365 -13.03 30.53 -4.66
CA VAL A 365 -14.26 30.07 -4.01
C VAL A 365 -15.47 30.87 -4.51
N ARG A 366 -15.36 32.20 -4.56
CA ARG A 366 -16.48 33.06 -5.04
C ARG A 366 -16.86 32.73 -6.46
N ARG A 367 -15.90 32.63 -7.38
CA ARG A 367 -16.17 32.29 -8.79
C ARG A 367 -16.92 30.98 -8.94
N ALA A 368 -16.51 29.95 -8.20
CA ALA A 368 -17.17 28.66 -8.25
C ALA A 368 -18.61 28.71 -7.68
N LEU A 369 -18.78 29.38 -6.52
CA LEU A 369 -20.09 29.52 -5.89
C LEU A 369 -21.06 30.41 -6.74
N ASP A 370 -20.56 31.47 -7.35
CA ASP A 370 -21.33 32.35 -8.25
C ASP A 370 -21.74 31.60 -9.54
N ALA A 371 -21.00 30.59 -9.94
CA ALA A 371 -21.31 29.68 -11.05
C ALA A 371 -22.19 28.48 -10.61
N ASP A 372 -22.74 28.52 -9.40
CA ASP A 372 -23.50 27.43 -8.79
C ASP A 372 -22.78 26.09 -8.79
N LYS A 373 -21.47 26.08 -8.50
CA LYS A 373 -20.61 24.89 -8.44
C LYS A 373 -20.07 24.65 -7.04
N PRO A 374 -19.94 23.37 -6.64
CA PRO A 374 -19.34 23.04 -5.34
C PRO A 374 -17.85 23.34 -5.31
N VAL A 375 -17.36 23.64 -4.11
CA VAL A 375 -15.95 23.92 -3.81
C VAL A 375 -15.42 22.84 -2.88
N LEU A 376 -14.27 22.26 -3.23
CA LEU A 376 -13.54 21.32 -2.38
C LEU A 376 -12.39 22.04 -1.67
N ILE A 377 -12.24 21.79 -0.38
CA ILE A 377 -11.12 22.30 0.42
C ILE A 377 -10.44 21.10 1.06
N GLN A 378 -9.21 20.80 0.63
CA GLN A 378 -8.40 19.76 1.24
C GLN A 378 -7.55 20.34 2.37
N VAL A 379 -7.65 19.73 3.56
CA VAL A 379 -6.85 20.09 4.76
C VAL A 379 -6.27 18.84 5.40
N PRO A 380 -5.02 18.86 5.92
CA PRO A 380 -4.44 17.73 6.62
C PRO A 380 -5.28 17.30 7.84
N ARG A 381 -5.21 16.01 8.20
CA ARG A 381 -5.87 15.46 9.42
C ARG A 381 -5.33 16.11 10.68
N LYS A 382 -6.19 16.31 11.69
CA LYS A 382 -5.74 16.65 13.07
C LYS A 382 -4.73 15.61 13.55
N GLY A 383 -3.59 16.09 14.10
CA GLY A 383 -2.56 15.21 14.65
C GLY A 383 -1.57 14.63 13.63
N TYR A 384 -1.70 14.94 12.35
CA TYR A 384 -0.83 14.41 11.28
C TYR A 384 0.65 14.85 11.43
N VAL A 385 0.91 16.04 11.96
CA VAL A 385 2.26 16.45 12.44
C VAL A 385 2.11 17.51 13.53
N PRO A 386 2.42 17.22 14.78
CA PRO A 386 2.57 18.26 15.80
C PRO A 386 3.95 18.93 15.65
N VAL A 387 4.18 19.63 14.55
CA VAL A 387 5.38 20.42 14.31
C VAL A 387 5.07 21.90 14.58
N LEU A 388 6.01 22.59 15.19
CA LEU A 388 5.94 24.03 15.39
C LEU A 388 6.49 24.76 14.18
N ALA A 389 5.85 25.84 13.80
CA ALA A 389 6.40 26.78 12.84
C ALA A 389 6.46 28.18 13.41
N CYS A 390 7.26 29.00 12.75
CA CYS A 390 7.34 30.45 13.07
C CYS A 390 5.96 31.10 12.91
N GLY A 391 5.51 31.83 13.92
CA GLY A 391 4.24 32.57 13.89
C GLY A 391 4.24 33.71 12.87
N ASN A 392 5.41 34.14 12.39
CA ASN A 392 5.57 35.27 11.47
C ASN A 392 5.74 34.78 9.98
N CYS A 393 6.74 33.97 9.68
CA CYS A 393 7.07 33.57 8.31
C CYS A 393 6.67 32.15 7.95
N VAL A 394 6.01 31.41 8.84
CA VAL A 394 5.53 30.05 8.65
C VAL A 394 6.64 29.01 8.44
N ALA A 395 7.91 29.39 8.45
CA ALA A 395 9.02 28.46 8.39
C ALA A 395 8.94 27.45 9.55
N VAL A 396 9.21 26.16 9.27
CA VAL A 396 9.24 25.13 10.33
C VAL A 396 10.29 25.49 11.35
N ALA A 397 9.90 25.43 12.62
CA ALA A 397 10.83 25.62 13.73
C ALA A 397 11.79 24.42 13.79
N ARG A 398 13.08 24.69 13.63
CA ARG A 398 14.12 23.68 13.59
C ARG A 398 15.07 23.77 14.77
N CYS A 399 15.52 22.63 15.22
CA CYS A 399 16.51 22.51 16.27
C CYS A 399 17.85 23.11 15.83
N ARG A 400 18.47 23.92 16.68
CA ARG A 400 19.77 24.52 16.41
C ARG A 400 20.93 23.53 16.45
N HIS A 401 20.70 22.34 17.03
CA HIS A 401 21.75 21.33 17.21
C HIS A 401 21.80 20.32 16.06
N CYS A 402 20.63 19.78 15.66
CA CYS A 402 20.56 18.71 14.65
C CYS A 402 19.68 19.06 13.44
N ASN A 403 19.17 20.30 13.39
CA ASN A 403 18.24 20.76 12.35
C ASN A 403 16.91 20.00 12.26
N GLY A 404 16.63 19.10 13.23
CA GLY A 404 15.35 18.37 13.31
C GLY A 404 14.17 19.29 13.63
N PRO A 405 12.92 18.88 13.32
CA PRO A 405 11.74 19.67 13.58
C PRO A 405 11.44 19.77 15.07
N LEU A 406 11.04 20.98 15.53
CA LEU A 406 10.57 21.19 16.90
C LEU A 406 9.08 20.84 17.00
N GLY A 407 8.68 20.19 18.09
CA GLY A 407 7.29 19.89 18.42
C GLY A 407 6.99 20.17 19.89
N LEU A 408 5.73 20.15 20.27
CA LEU A 408 5.35 20.12 21.69
C LEU A 408 5.34 18.69 22.20
N PRO A 409 5.78 18.43 23.43
CA PRO A 409 5.67 17.10 24.05
C PRO A 409 4.21 16.67 24.14
N THR A 410 3.96 15.36 23.93
CA THR A 410 2.61 14.77 23.91
C THR A 410 2.02 14.51 25.30
N ALA A 411 2.82 14.58 26.35
CA ALA A 411 2.41 14.36 27.72
C ALA A 411 2.91 15.51 28.61
N GLY A 412 2.02 16.36 29.06
CA GLY A 412 2.22 17.40 30.06
C GLY A 412 0.87 17.84 30.59
N ASN A 413 0.75 18.13 31.88
CA ASN A 413 -0.43 18.74 32.49
C ASN A 413 -0.83 19.99 31.69
N ALA A 414 -2.11 20.19 31.46
CA ALA A 414 -2.65 21.27 30.63
C ALA A 414 -2.28 22.70 31.11
N ASP A 415 -1.69 22.84 32.28
CA ASP A 415 -1.35 24.11 32.92
C ASP A 415 0.16 24.48 32.86
N GLU A 416 1.03 23.60 32.33
CA GLU A 416 2.45 23.96 32.15
C GLU A 416 2.73 24.37 30.72
N ALA A 417 3.38 25.53 30.54
CA ALA A 417 3.83 25.99 29.21
C ALA A 417 4.82 25.01 28.62
N ALA A 418 4.34 24.18 27.66
CA ALA A 418 5.12 23.12 27.03
C ALA A 418 6.31 23.73 26.26
N VAL A 419 7.53 23.35 26.62
CA VAL A 419 8.76 23.80 25.97
C VAL A 419 8.91 23.09 24.63
N PRO A 420 9.13 23.83 23.51
CA PRO A 420 9.44 23.24 22.22
C PRO A 420 10.61 22.27 22.32
N THR A 421 10.41 21.04 21.88
CA THR A 421 11.42 19.97 21.97
C THR A 421 11.70 19.39 20.59
N CYS A 422 12.95 19.14 20.27
CA CYS A 422 13.34 18.54 19.00
C CYS A 422 12.84 17.11 18.90
N ARG A 423 12.17 16.78 17.78
CA ARG A 423 11.66 15.44 17.53
C ARG A 423 12.76 14.42 17.18
N TRP A 424 13.94 14.88 16.76
CA TRP A 424 15.05 13.98 16.41
C TRP A 424 15.99 13.75 17.59
N CYS A 425 16.47 14.80 18.24
CA CYS A 425 17.49 14.66 19.29
C CYS A 425 16.97 14.87 20.72
N GLY A 426 15.65 15.05 20.91
CA GLY A 426 15.02 15.21 22.21
C GLY A 426 15.38 16.50 22.97
N ARG A 427 16.21 17.37 22.42
CA ARG A 427 16.65 18.60 23.12
C ARG A 427 15.56 19.65 23.16
N PRO A 428 15.26 20.25 24.33
CA PRO A 428 14.36 21.40 24.44
C PRO A 428 15.00 22.66 23.88
N ASP A 429 14.20 23.53 23.24
CA ASP A 429 14.60 24.86 22.78
C ASP A 429 13.67 25.94 23.36
N PRO A 430 13.84 26.33 24.63
CA PRO A 430 12.99 27.32 25.30
C PRO A 430 13.16 28.72 24.78
N ARG A 431 14.21 29.02 24.01
CA ARG A 431 14.53 30.33 23.46
C ARG A 431 14.61 30.31 21.94
N HIS A 432 13.66 29.60 21.31
CA HIS A 432 13.64 29.50 19.87
C HIS A 432 13.63 30.89 19.19
N ARG A 433 14.46 31.01 18.14
CA ARG A 433 14.42 32.12 17.17
C ARG A 433 14.38 31.50 15.77
N CYS A 434 13.44 31.96 14.97
CA CYS A 434 13.31 31.51 13.59
C CYS A 434 14.58 31.80 12.78
N ASN A 435 15.12 30.82 12.11
CA ASN A 435 16.35 30.98 11.30
C ASN A 435 16.12 31.86 10.07
N GLU A 436 14.86 31.99 9.60
CA GLU A 436 14.51 32.76 8.42
C GLU A 436 14.23 34.25 8.72
N CYS A 437 13.51 34.53 9.81
CA CYS A 437 13.05 35.91 10.08
C CYS A 437 13.36 36.43 11.51
N GLY A 438 14.04 35.64 12.34
CA GLY A 438 14.43 36.03 13.71
C GLY A 438 13.28 36.07 14.72
N SER A 439 12.04 35.83 14.34
CA SER A 439 10.86 35.87 15.23
C SER A 439 10.95 34.81 16.32
N THR A 440 10.52 35.14 17.52
CA THR A 440 10.41 34.20 18.65
C THR A 440 9.03 33.59 18.78
N LYS A 441 8.05 34.03 17.97
CA LYS A 441 6.69 33.53 18.01
C LYS A 441 6.63 32.16 17.33
N LEU A 442 6.11 31.17 18.07
CA LEU A 442 5.83 29.85 17.56
C LEU A 442 4.33 29.66 17.48
N ARG A 443 3.89 28.90 16.49
CA ARG A 443 2.53 28.40 16.38
C ARG A 443 2.52 26.93 16.13
N ALA A 444 1.65 26.21 16.80
CA ALA A 444 1.31 24.85 16.40
C ALA A 444 0.47 24.92 15.13
N ILE A 445 0.84 24.13 14.14
CA ILE A 445 0.26 24.28 12.82
C ILE A 445 -0.53 23.01 12.46
N VAL A 446 -1.63 22.75 13.07
CA VAL A 446 -2.65 21.89 12.46
C VAL A 446 -4.01 22.46 12.80
N LEU A 447 -4.58 23.14 11.83
CA LEU A 447 -5.96 23.54 11.84
C LEU A 447 -6.75 22.41 11.17
N GLY A 448 -7.51 21.64 11.93
CA GLY A 448 -8.34 20.56 11.41
C GLY A 448 -9.54 21.08 10.58
N THR A 449 -10.29 20.16 10.00
CA THR A 449 -11.49 20.41 9.20
C THR A 449 -12.50 21.36 9.86
N ASP A 450 -12.76 21.19 11.17
CA ASP A 450 -13.75 21.97 11.92
C ASP A 450 -13.45 23.49 11.89
N ARG A 451 -12.20 23.84 12.19
CA ARG A 451 -11.81 25.26 12.21
C ARG A 451 -11.79 25.88 10.81
N THR A 452 -11.41 25.10 9.81
CA THR A 452 -11.48 25.56 8.42
C THR A 452 -12.95 25.79 8.02
N ALA A 453 -13.85 24.90 8.39
CA ALA A 453 -15.29 25.07 8.16
C ALA A 453 -15.84 26.33 8.85
N GLU A 454 -15.43 26.61 10.10
CA GLU A 454 -15.82 27.85 10.79
C GLU A 454 -15.32 29.11 10.08
N GLU A 455 -14.08 29.11 9.59
CA GLU A 455 -13.49 30.24 8.86
C GLU A 455 -14.27 30.52 7.57
N PHE A 456 -14.57 29.49 6.80
CA PHE A 456 -15.36 29.62 5.56
C PHE A 456 -16.84 29.90 5.85
N GLY A 457 -17.42 29.38 6.93
CA GLY A 457 -18.78 29.71 7.37
C GLY A 457 -18.98 31.18 7.71
N ARG A 458 -17.97 31.83 8.30
CA ARG A 458 -17.97 33.28 8.55
C ARG A 458 -17.82 34.08 7.26
N ALA A 459 -17.02 33.60 6.30
CA ALA A 459 -16.79 34.29 5.03
C ALA A 459 -17.96 34.12 4.05
N PHE A 460 -18.68 32.99 4.12
CA PHE A 460 -19.80 32.62 3.23
C PHE A 460 -21.02 32.13 4.02
N PRO A 461 -21.68 32.99 4.78
CA PRO A 461 -22.66 32.61 5.81
C PRO A 461 -23.95 31.98 5.26
N LYS A 462 -24.19 32.05 3.95
CA LYS A 462 -25.39 31.47 3.31
C LYS A 462 -25.09 30.16 2.53
N VAL A 463 -23.83 29.73 2.51
CA VAL A 463 -23.39 28.58 1.75
C VAL A 463 -23.35 27.34 2.66
N PRO A 464 -23.98 26.22 2.29
CA PRO A 464 -23.86 24.97 3.04
C PRO A 464 -22.41 24.49 3.09
N ILE A 465 -21.98 24.02 4.29
CA ILE A 465 -20.64 23.45 4.49
C ILE A 465 -20.78 21.99 4.92
N GLU A 466 -20.14 21.12 4.21
CA GLU A 466 -20.08 19.69 4.50
C GLU A 466 -18.65 19.28 4.90
N LEU A 467 -18.56 18.38 5.89
CA LEU A 467 -17.26 17.87 6.37
C LEU A 467 -17.12 16.41 5.98
N SER A 468 -15.96 16.05 5.41
CA SER A 468 -15.61 14.67 5.08
C SER A 468 -14.25 14.31 5.64
N GLY A 469 -14.19 13.36 6.57
CA GLY A 469 -12.94 12.90 7.19
C GLY A 469 -13.16 12.32 8.58
N GLY A 470 -12.12 11.72 9.14
CA GLY A 470 -12.18 11.07 10.45
C GLY A 470 -13.24 9.96 10.49
N ASN A 471 -14.24 10.13 11.36
CA ASN A 471 -15.31 9.15 11.55
C ASN A 471 -16.51 9.34 10.59
N LYS A 472 -16.54 10.42 9.83
CA LYS A 472 -17.61 10.72 8.88
C LYS A 472 -17.01 11.01 7.50
N ILE A 473 -16.93 10.00 6.67
CA ILE A 473 -16.48 10.13 5.28
C ILE A 473 -17.72 10.10 4.40
N LEU A 474 -17.82 11.08 3.50
CA LEU A 474 -18.87 11.16 2.49
C LEU A 474 -18.36 10.50 1.20
N ASP A 475 -19.22 9.75 0.53
CA ASP A 475 -18.89 9.16 -0.78
C ASP A 475 -19.23 10.11 -1.91
N THR A 476 -20.36 10.76 -1.81
CA THR A 476 -20.87 11.73 -2.81
C THR A 476 -21.42 12.98 -2.16
N VAL A 477 -21.46 14.07 -2.91
CA VAL A 477 -22.19 15.30 -2.60
C VAL A 477 -23.02 15.72 -3.83
N ASN A 478 -24.10 16.45 -3.61
CA ASN A 478 -24.92 16.96 -4.72
C ASN A 478 -24.19 18.09 -5.46
N ASP A 479 -24.55 18.37 -6.70
CA ASP A 479 -24.13 19.57 -7.42
C ASP A 479 -24.75 20.84 -6.79
N GLY A 480 -24.28 22.02 -7.22
CA GLY A 480 -24.74 23.32 -6.72
C GLY A 480 -23.81 23.95 -5.68
N ALA A 481 -24.04 25.23 -5.39
CA ALA A 481 -23.20 26.05 -4.52
C ALA A 481 -23.11 25.52 -3.09
N ARG A 482 -21.98 24.92 -2.74
CA ARG A 482 -21.62 24.39 -1.42
C ARG A 482 -20.12 24.37 -1.19
N ILE A 483 -19.69 24.26 0.02
CA ILE A 483 -18.28 24.07 0.39
C ILE A 483 -18.13 22.71 1.05
N VAL A 484 -17.19 21.88 0.56
CA VAL A 484 -16.83 20.59 1.14
C VAL A 484 -15.43 20.69 1.70
N VAL A 485 -15.25 20.47 3.00
CA VAL A 485 -13.94 20.44 3.65
C VAL A 485 -13.59 18.98 3.91
N ALA A 486 -12.55 18.50 3.25
CA ALA A 486 -12.15 17.10 3.31
C ALA A 486 -10.69 16.93 3.79
N THR A 487 -10.42 15.79 4.43
CA THR A 487 -9.04 15.35 4.66
C THR A 487 -8.55 14.52 3.47
N PRO A 488 -7.22 14.50 3.17
CA PRO A 488 -6.67 13.72 2.06
C PRO A 488 -7.14 12.26 2.07
N GLY A 489 -7.68 11.79 0.95
CA GLY A 489 -8.28 10.47 0.78
C GLY A 489 -9.74 10.34 1.23
N ALA A 490 -10.36 11.43 1.70
CA ALA A 490 -11.76 11.46 2.10
C ALA A 490 -12.62 12.41 1.23
N GLU A 491 -12.11 12.84 0.09
CA GLU A 491 -12.81 13.71 -0.84
C GLU A 491 -13.99 12.97 -1.46
N PRO A 492 -15.25 13.48 -1.32
CA PRO A 492 -16.40 12.92 -2.01
C PRO A 492 -16.42 13.32 -3.49
N THR A 493 -17.02 12.50 -4.32
CA THR A 493 -17.33 12.87 -5.71
C THR A 493 -18.60 13.71 -5.78
N VAL A 494 -18.74 14.55 -6.82
CA VAL A 494 -19.98 15.28 -7.07
C VAL A 494 -20.87 14.42 -7.96
N THR A 495 -22.15 14.25 -7.58
CA THR A 495 -23.11 13.46 -8.37
C THR A 495 -23.33 14.10 -9.75
N ASP A 496 -23.05 13.35 -10.81
CA ASP A 496 -23.22 13.73 -12.22
C ASP A 496 -22.54 15.06 -12.62
N SER A 497 -21.54 15.51 -11.82
CA SER A 497 -20.87 16.79 -12.02
C SER A 497 -19.41 16.73 -11.48
N SER A 498 -18.78 17.91 -11.34
CA SER A 498 -17.44 18.10 -10.82
C SER A 498 -17.36 19.37 -9.98
N TYR A 499 -16.31 19.48 -9.16
CA TYR A 499 -16.05 20.70 -8.40
C TYR A 499 -15.69 21.87 -9.34
N GLY A 500 -16.14 23.08 -9.00
CA GLY A 500 -15.72 24.31 -9.67
C GLY A 500 -14.38 24.80 -9.20
N ALA A 501 -14.04 24.59 -7.93
CA ALA A 501 -12.75 24.96 -7.37
C ALA A 501 -12.26 23.95 -6.33
N LEU A 502 -10.92 23.84 -6.20
CA LEU A 502 -10.23 23.12 -5.13
C LEU A 502 -9.22 24.04 -4.46
N LEU A 503 -9.22 24.08 -3.14
CA LEU A 503 -8.16 24.70 -2.34
C LEU A 503 -7.33 23.62 -1.65
N LEU A 504 -6.01 23.62 -1.88
CA LEU A 504 -5.04 22.79 -1.15
C LEU A 504 -4.41 23.62 -0.06
N LEU A 505 -4.88 23.46 1.18
CA LEU A 505 -4.47 24.27 2.33
C LEU A 505 -3.49 23.50 3.23
N ASP A 506 -2.73 24.24 4.03
CA ASP A 506 -1.77 23.71 5.00
C ASP A 506 -0.80 22.67 4.40
N THR A 507 -0.46 22.86 3.13
CA THR A 507 0.33 21.97 2.26
C THR A 507 1.69 21.58 2.84
N TRP A 508 2.31 22.47 3.61
CA TRP A 508 3.57 22.23 4.31
C TRP A 508 3.49 21.05 5.30
N ALA A 509 2.31 20.77 5.86
CA ALA A 509 2.14 19.66 6.81
C ALA A 509 2.29 18.29 6.14
N LEU A 510 1.97 18.19 4.87
CA LEU A 510 2.17 16.98 4.07
C LEU A 510 3.60 16.87 3.54
N LEU A 511 4.14 17.97 2.99
CA LEU A 511 5.46 18.01 2.34
C LEU A 511 6.65 17.92 3.31
N ARG A 512 6.47 18.30 4.57
CA ARG A 512 7.56 18.36 5.55
C ARG A 512 7.52 17.24 6.58
N ARG A 513 6.85 16.15 6.27
CA ARG A 513 6.94 14.94 7.07
C ARG A 513 8.39 14.42 7.02
N PRO A 514 8.94 13.93 8.14
CA PRO A 514 10.23 13.25 8.13
C PRO A 514 10.03 11.81 7.57
N ASP A 515 9.76 11.73 6.29
CA ASP A 515 9.44 10.49 5.60
C ASP A 515 9.93 10.59 4.15
N LEU A 516 10.66 9.59 3.70
CA LEU A 516 11.19 9.52 2.34
C LEU A 516 10.09 9.66 1.28
N ARG A 517 8.88 9.18 1.58
CA ARG A 517 7.73 9.17 0.67
C ARG A 517 6.84 10.42 0.76
N ALA A 518 7.19 11.40 1.60
CA ALA A 518 6.35 12.58 1.84
C ALA A 518 5.98 13.35 0.58
N THR A 519 6.93 13.52 -0.34
CA THR A 519 6.73 14.27 -1.59
C THR A 519 5.80 13.53 -2.55
N GLU A 520 6.08 12.25 -2.81
CA GLU A 520 5.29 11.43 -3.74
C GLU A 520 3.86 11.22 -3.25
N ASP A 521 3.69 10.90 -1.95
CA ASP A 521 2.38 10.73 -1.31
C ASP A 521 1.56 12.04 -1.34
N THR A 522 2.20 13.17 -1.09
CA THR A 522 1.55 14.48 -1.19
C THR A 522 1.09 14.76 -2.61
N LEU A 523 1.96 14.54 -3.59
CA LEU A 523 1.65 14.77 -5.00
C LEU A 523 0.50 13.85 -5.47
N HIS A 524 0.49 12.60 -5.03
CA HIS A 524 -0.59 11.66 -5.31
C HIS A 524 -1.94 12.18 -4.78
N LYS A 525 -2.00 12.60 -3.51
CA LYS A 525 -3.21 13.13 -2.87
C LYS A 525 -3.72 14.42 -3.53
N TRP A 526 -2.80 15.29 -3.94
CA TRP A 526 -3.16 16.52 -4.65
C TRP A 526 -3.67 16.24 -6.06
N ALA A 527 -3.02 15.35 -6.80
CA ALA A 527 -3.44 14.96 -8.14
C ALA A 527 -4.80 14.27 -8.12
N ALA A 528 -5.03 13.36 -7.17
CA ALA A 528 -6.33 12.69 -6.99
C ALA A 528 -7.45 13.69 -6.69
N ALA A 529 -7.26 14.61 -5.74
CA ALA A 529 -8.23 15.67 -5.44
C ALA A 529 -8.45 16.62 -6.62
N SER A 530 -7.37 16.99 -7.32
CA SER A 530 -7.45 17.89 -8.50
C SER A 530 -8.17 17.25 -9.68
N SER A 531 -8.16 15.93 -9.79
CA SER A 531 -8.87 15.20 -10.85
C SER A 531 -10.40 15.25 -10.68
N LEU A 532 -10.90 15.63 -9.51
CA LEU A 532 -12.34 15.83 -9.24
C LEU A 532 -12.86 17.22 -9.69
N VAL A 533 -11.96 18.11 -10.10
CA VAL A 533 -12.28 19.48 -10.52
C VAL A 533 -12.55 19.50 -12.02
N ALA A 534 -13.52 20.32 -12.43
CA ALA A 534 -13.85 20.51 -13.84
C ALA A 534 -12.61 20.93 -14.66
N PRO A 535 -12.54 20.59 -15.95
CA PRO A 535 -11.51 21.12 -16.84
C PRO A 535 -11.49 22.65 -16.89
N HIS A 536 -10.31 23.23 -17.16
CA HIS A 536 -10.13 24.68 -17.17
C HIS A 536 -11.08 25.42 -18.15
N HIS A 537 -11.40 24.82 -19.29
CA HIS A 537 -12.34 25.41 -20.27
C HIS A 537 -13.79 25.43 -19.78
N LYS A 538 -14.13 24.66 -18.72
CA LYS A 538 -15.40 24.68 -17.99
C LYS A 538 -15.32 25.51 -16.71
N GLY A 539 -14.24 26.27 -16.51
CA GLY A 539 -14.05 27.16 -15.37
C GLY A 539 -13.44 26.53 -14.14
N GLY A 540 -13.01 25.26 -14.21
CA GLY A 540 -12.40 24.58 -13.06
C GLY A 540 -11.04 25.10 -12.71
N GLU A 541 -10.79 25.36 -11.42
CA GLU A 541 -9.53 25.88 -10.91
C GLU A 541 -9.07 25.23 -9.59
N VAL A 542 -7.76 25.15 -9.44
CA VAL A 542 -7.11 24.65 -8.23
C VAL A 542 -6.16 25.71 -7.69
N VAL A 543 -6.25 26.02 -6.42
CA VAL A 543 -5.32 26.92 -5.73
C VAL A 543 -4.48 26.11 -4.74
N VAL A 544 -3.18 26.03 -5.00
CA VAL A 544 -2.21 25.39 -4.12
C VAL A 544 -1.58 26.44 -3.20
N VAL A 545 -1.87 26.39 -1.91
CA VAL A 545 -1.28 27.31 -0.94
C VAL A 545 0.11 26.82 -0.52
N ALA A 546 1.04 26.95 -1.47
CA ALA A 546 2.44 26.59 -1.34
C ALA A 546 3.30 27.48 -2.26
N PRO A 547 4.63 27.62 -1.97
CA PRO A 547 5.55 28.28 -2.89
C PRO A 547 5.59 27.60 -4.26
N SER A 548 5.49 28.39 -5.32
CA SER A 548 5.47 27.91 -6.71
C SER A 548 6.75 27.17 -7.13
N GLY A 549 7.89 27.48 -6.54
CA GLY A 549 9.18 26.86 -6.85
C GLY A 549 9.35 25.43 -6.33
N LEU A 550 8.43 24.90 -5.52
CA LEU A 550 8.52 23.53 -5.04
C LEU A 550 8.26 22.53 -6.17
N MET A 551 9.08 21.47 -6.27
CA MET A 551 8.99 20.44 -7.30
C MET A 551 7.57 19.84 -7.40
N PRO A 552 6.90 19.39 -6.31
CA PRO A 552 5.56 18.81 -6.40
C PRO A 552 4.50 19.82 -6.87
N VAL A 553 4.66 21.11 -6.55
CA VAL A 553 3.78 22.18 -7.02
C VAL A 553 3.94 22.38 -8.52
N GLN A 554 5.18 22.42 -9.02
CA GLN A 554 5.48 22.53 -10.45
C GLN A 554 5.01 21.29 -11.22
N ALA A 555 5.13 20.10 -10.64
CA ALA A 555 4.63 18.87 -11.22
C ALA A 555 3.10 18.91 -11.38
N LEU A 556 2.39 19.37 -10.34
CA LEU A 556 0.93 19.49 -10.37
C LEU A 556 0.47 20.54 -11.40
N ILE A 557 1.09 21.74 -11.41
CA ILE A 557 0.77 22.82 -12.38
C ILE A 557 0.90 22.32 -13.83
N ARG A 558 1.93 21.53 -14.11
CA ARG A 558 2.20 20.98 -15.46
C ARG A 558 1.51 19.66 -15.72
N TRP A 559 0.91 19.06 -14.70
CA TRP A 559 0.40 17.70 -14.70
C TRP A 559 1.46 16.69 -15.21
N ASP A 560 2.70 16.82 -14.73
CA ASP A 560 3.85 16.05 -15.15
C ASP A 560 4.35 15.12 -14.01
N MET A 561 3.54 14.14 -13.71
CA MET A 561 3.79 13.19 -12.61
C MET A 561 4.92 12.21 -12.94
N VAL A 562 5.08 11.89 -14.22
CA VAL A 562 6.17 11.03 -14.70
C VAL A 562 7.52 11.67 -14.44
N ARG A 563 7.65 12.96 -14.80
CA ARG A 563 8.89 13.71 -14.55
C ARG A 563 9.16 13.89 -13.06
N ALA A 564 8.10 14.11 -12.26
CA ALA A 564 8.26 14.20 -10.82
C ALA A 564 8.83 12.91 -10.22
N ALA A 565 8.30 11.76 -10.62
CA ALA A 565 8.82 10.46 -10.18
C ALA A 565 10.26 10.20 -10.66
N ALA A 566 10.61 10.65 -11.88
CA ALA A 566 11.98 10.53 -12.40
C ALA A 566 12.96 11.39 -11.57
N ILE A 567 12.61 12.65 -11.28
CA ILE A 567 13.45 13.54 -10.44
C ILE A 567 13.63 12.94 -9.04
N GLU A 568 12.56 12.45 -8.42
CA GLU A 568 12.63 11.80 -7.10
C GLU A 568 13.53 10.57 -7.14
N LEU A 569 13.41 9.74 -8.19
CA LEU A 569 14.25 8.56 -8.38
C LEU A 569 15.73 8.92 -8.54
N ASP A 570 16.04 9.95 -9.33
CA ASP A 570 17.41 10.43 -9.53
C ASP A 570 18.01 10.94 -8.22
N GLN A 571 17.24 11.72 -7.43
CA GLN A 571 17.68 12.19 -6.11
C GLN A 571 17.93 11.05 -5.13
N ARG A 572 17.12 9.99 -5.17
CA ARG A 572 17.34 8.78 -4.36
C ARG A 572 18.57 8.00 -4.81
N ALA A 573 18.85 7.97 -6.11
CA ALA A 573 20.05 7.36 -6.65
C ALA A 573 21.34 8.06 -6.20
N GLU A 574 21.31 9.41 -6.12
CA GLU A 574 22.47 10.20 -5.67
C GLU A 574 22.89 9.92 -4.22
N VAL A 575 21.96 9.45 -3.38
CA VAL A 575 22.18 9.20 -1.94
C VAL A 575 22.00 7.74 -1.54
N ASP A 576 21.91 6.83 -2.52
CA ASP A 576 21.69 5.40 -2.32
C ASP A 576 20.50 5.07 -1.41
N PHE A 577 19.32 5.60 -1.79
CA PHE A 577 18.04 5.29 -1.13
C PHE A 577 17.13 4.41 -2.02
N PRO A 578 16.18 3.66 -1.41
CA PRO A 578 15.21 2.87 -2.17
C PRO A 578 14.38 3.74 -3.14
N PRO A 579 14.06 3.23 -4.33
CA PRO A 579 14.24 1.86 -4.83
C PRO A 579 15.55 1.60 -5.58
N THR A 580 16.52 2.50 -5.57
CA THR A 580 17.80 2.34 -6.29
C THR A 580 18.77 1.41 -5.58
N VAL A 581 18.47 1.06 -4.35
CA VAL A 581 19.15 0.04 -3.56
C VAL A 581 18.13 -0.90 -2.91
N HIS A 582 18.54 -2.13 -2.61
CA HIS A 582 17.81 -2.97 -1.66
C HIS A 582 18.11 -2.50 -0.24
N MET A 583 17.08 -2.31 0.56
CA MET A 583 17.24 -1.84 1.93
C MET A 583 16.52 -2.75 2.93
N ALA A 584 17.10 -2.90 4.12
CA ALA A 584 16.44 -3.53 5.25
C ALA A 584 16.63 -2.70 6.52
N ALA A 585 15.59 -2.66 7.37
CA ALA A 585 15.65 -2.11 8.71
C ALA A 585 15.73 -3.25 9.74
N LEU A 586 16.66 -3.11 10.66
CA LEU A 586 16.83 -3.97 11.83
C LEU A 586 16.51 -3.14 13.07
N ASP A 587 15.43 -3.47 13.77
CA ASP A 587 14.97 -2.73 14.94
C ASP A 587 15.01 -3.64 16.18
N GLY A 588 15.55 -3.16 17.30
CA GLY A 588 15.61 -3.97 18.50
C GLY A 588 16.46 -3.37 19.62
N ALA A 589 16.71 -4.17 20.65
CA ALA A 589 17.68 -3.84 21.69
C ALA A 589 19.10 -3.83 21.11
N ALA A 590 19.97 -2.95 21.60
CA ALA A 590 21.36 -2.86 21.14
C ALA A 590 22.07 -4.22 21.12
N ALA A 591 21.97 -5.00 22.22
CA ALA A 591 22.55 -6.33 22.30
C ALA A 591 21.99 -7.33 21.29
N SER A 592 20.68 -7.23 20.96
CA SER A 592 20.04 -8.07 19.94
C SER A 592 20.58 -7.78 18.55
N LEU A 593 20.74 -6.50 18.25
CA LEU A 593 21.20 -6.00 16.96
C LEU A 593 22.67 -6.37 16.72
N GLU A 594 23.54 -6.13 17.70
CA GLU A 594 24.97 -6.50 17.63
C GLU A 594 25.15 -8.01 17.45
N LYS A 595 24.43 -8.80 18.25
CA LYS A 595 24.47 -10.26 18.15
C LYS A 595 23.99 -10.74 16.78
N TYR A 596 22.88 -10.21 16.29
CA TYR A 596 22.33 -10.59 15.00
C TYR A 596 23.27 -10.21 13.84
N LEU A 597 23.82 -8.99 13.85
CA LEU A 597 24.77 -8.54 12.84
C LEU A 597 26.05 -9.40 12.82
N GLY A 598 26.50 -9.92 13.98
CA GLY A 598 27.60 -10.86 14.06
C GLY A 598 27.31 -12.26 13.48
N LEU A 599 26.05 -12.62 13.24
CA LEU A 599 25.61 -13.91 12.69
C LEU A 599 25.26 -13.86 11.21
N VAL A 600 24.95 -12.67 10.69
CA VAL A 600 24.53 -12.48 9.30
C VAL A 600 25.73 -12.37 8.37
N GLU A 601 25.75 -13.18 7.33
CA GLU A 601 26.70 -13.07 6.23
C GLU A 601 26.07 -12.18 5.14
N LEU A 602 26.33 -10.87 5.25
CA LEU A 602 25.77 -9.89 4.32
C LEU A 602 26.33 -10.08 2.89
N PRO A 603 25.53 -9.71 1.85
CA PRO A 603 26.02 -9.68 0.48
C PRO A 603 27.26 -8.78 0.32
N PRO A 604 28.10 -8.99 -0.70
CA PRO A 604 29.17 -8.06 -1.03
C PRO A 604 28.66 -6.64 -1.18
N ASN A 605 29.47 -5.67 -0.77
CA ASN A 605 29.15 -4.23 -0.83
C ASN A 605 27.87 -3.81 -0.06
N ALA A 606 27.44 -4.63 0.89
CA ALA A 606 26.42 -4.23 1.85
C ALA A 606 26.98 -3.20 2.83
N GLU A 607 26.27 -2.11 3.03
CA GLU A 607 26.59 -1.10 4.03
C GLU A 607 25.62 -1.17 5.20
N VAL A 608 26.16 -1.04 6.41
CA VAL A 608 25.36 -0.99 7.66
C VAL A 608 25.45 0.41 8.23
N LEU A 609 24.29 1.07 8.30
CA LEU A 609 24.15 2.45 8.79
C LEU A 609 23.47 2.44 10.16
N GLY A 610 23.94 3.24 11.08
CA GLY A 610 23.38 3.34 12.44
C GLY A 610 24.44 3.09 13.52
N PRO A 611 24.06 2.89 14.81
CA PRO A 611 22.65 2.89 15.27
C PRO A 611 22.01 4.27 15.27
N VAL A 612 20.69 4.30 15.06
CA VAL A 612 19.85 5.50 15.19
C VAL A 612 18.61 5.17 16.03
N ASP A 613 17.92 6.21 16.53
CA ASP A 613 16.65 6.01 17.22
C ASP A 613 15.56 5.50 16.27
N LEU A 614 14.59 4.75 16.80
CA LEU A 614 13.45 4.32 16.00
C LEU A 614 12.65 5.52 15.48
N PRO A 615 12.20 5.49 14.22
CA PRO A 615 11.30 6.51 13.69
C PRO A 615 9.99 6.58 14.49
N PRO A 616 9.37 7.76 14.61
CA PRO A 616 8.09 7.91 15.26
C PRO A 616 7.02 6.98 14.68
N GLY A 617 6.29 6.27 15.55
CA GLY A 617 5.23 5.35 15.14
C GLY A 617 5.69 3.92 14.81
N VAL A 618 6.98 3.67 14.75
CA VAL A 618 7.53 2.31 14.62
C VAL A 618 7.50 1.63 15.97
N THR A 619 6.89 0.45 16.04
CA THR A 619 6.81 -0.38 17.25
C THR A 619 7.51 -1.71 17.02
N LEU A 620 8.14 -2.24 18.06
CA LEU A 620 8.71 -3.59 18.04
C LEU A 620 7.62 -4.65 18.24
N PRO A 621 7.82 -5.88 17.74
CA PRO A 621 6.90 -6.98 17.97
C PRO A 621 6.84 -7.34 19.47
N GLY A 622 5.60 -7.57 19.97
CA GLY A 622 5.39 -7.91 21.37
C GLY A 622 5.46 -6.71 22.32
N GLU A 623 5.52 -6.99 23.62
CA GLU A 623 5.74 -5.97 24.65
C GLU A 623 7.24 -5.73 24.81
N TYR A 624 7.72 -4.55 24.42
CA TYR A 624 9.10 -4.15 24.58
C TYR A 624 9.31 -3.47 25.94
N ASP A 625 10.18 -4.02 26.76
CA ASP A 625 10.51 -3.49 28.09
C ASP A 625 11.83 -2.69 28.02
N GLU A 626 11.72 -1.36 27.92
CA GLU A 626 12.88 -0.46 27.87
C GLU A 626 13.73 -0.48 29.15
N ARG A 627 13.15 -0.83 30.31
CA ARG A 627 13.91 -0.94 31.58
C ARG A 627 14.85 -2.13 31.56
N ARG A 628 14.45 -3.20 30.85
CA ARG A 628 15.22 -4.43 30.72
C ARG A 628 16.23 -4.39 29.58
N TYR A 629 15.84 -3.79 28.46
CA TYR A 629 16.59 -3.89 27.21
C TYR A 629 17.23 -2.57 26.76
N GLY A 630 16.97 -1.45 27.47
CA GLY A 630 17.36 -0.11 27.05
C GLY A 630 16.46 0.45 25.94
N PRO A 631 16.70 1.68 25.47
CA PRO A 631 15.96 2.27 24.36
C PRO A 631 16.20 1.44 23.08
N PRO A 632 15.13 1.21 22.29
CA PRO A 632 15.27 0.47 21.04
C PRO A 632 16.03 1.29 20.00
N GLN A 633 16.82 0.61 19.21
CA GLN A 633 17.65 1.21 18.15
C GLN A 633 17.32 0.62 16.79
N ARG A 634 17.72 1.32 15.74
CA ARG A 634 17.61 0.91 14.35
C ARG A 634 18.98 0.88 13.68
N TYR A 635 19.25 -0.20 12.94
CA TYR A 635 20.25 -0.23 11.88
C TYR A 635 19.53 -0.33 10.52
N LEU A 636 20.09 0.33 9.52
CA LEU A 636 19.70 0.16 8.13
C LEU A 636 20.82 -0.57 7.39
N ILE A 637 20.44 -1.56 6.59
CA ILE A 637 21.35 -2.26 5.70
C ILE A 637 20.94 -1.92 4.28
N ARG A 638 21.87 -1.45 3.46
CA ARG A 638 21.63 -1.19 2.04
C ARG A 638 22.60 -1.96 1.15
N VAL A 639 22.11 -2.40 -0.01
CA VAL A 639 22.87 -3.16 -1.01
C VAL A 639 22.56 -2.60 -2.39
N PRO A 640 23.56 -2.18 -3.20
CA PRO A 640 23.34 -1.68 -4.55
C PRO A 640 22.64 -2.72 -5.43
N LEU A 641 21.64 -2.27 -6.24
CA LEU A 641 20.89 -3.17 -7.13
C LEU A 641 21.78 -3.87 -8.17
N ALA A 642 22.73 -3.13 -8.74
CA ALA A 642 23.60 -3.63 -9.81
C ALA A 642 24.51 -4.81 -9.34
N GLU A 643 24.77 -4.91 -8.05
CA GLU A 643 25.70 -5.88 -7.46
C GLU A 643 24.98 -7.01 -6.71
N SER A 644 23.67 -6.87 -6.52
CA SER A 644 22.86 -7.81 -5.77
C SER A 644 22.28 -8.89 -6.67
N ARG A 645 22.59 -10.17 -6.39
CA ARG A 645 21.80 -11.28 -6.91
C ARG A 645 20.35 -11.14 -6.39
N ARG A 646 19.40 -11.51 -7.24
CA ARG A 646 17.98 -11.46 -6.87
C ARG A 646 17.74 -12.06 -5.49
N TYR A 647 17.19 -11.25 -4.57
CA TYR A 647 16.88 -11.63 -3.19
C TYR A 647 18.09 -11.97 -2.28
N ALA A 648 19.31 -11.57 -2.64
CA ALA A 648 20.50 -11.89 -1.84
C ALA A 648 20.40 -11.35 -0.41
N LEU A 649 19.92 -10.09 -0.23
CA LEU A 649 19.76 -9.49 1.09
C LEU A 649 18.72 -10.26 1.94
N GLY A 650 17.53 -10.54 1.40
CA GLY A 650 16.51 -11.28 2.13
C GLY A 650 16.95 -12.68 2.55
N LYS A 651 17.63 -13.40 1.66
CA LYS A 651 18.21 -14.73 1.96
C LYS A 651 19.26 -14.68 3.06
N ALA A 652 20.17 -13.70 3.01
CA ALA A 652 21.21 -13.51 4.03
C ALA A 652 20.60 -13.22 5.41
N LEU A 653 19.64 -12.29 5.46
CA LEU A 653 18.94 -11.94 6.68
C LEU A 653 18.15 -13.13 7.25
N ARG A 654 17.46 -13.91 6.41
CA ARG A 654 16.75 -15.11 6.84
C ARG A 654 17.71 -16.16 7.42
N ALA A 655 18.86 -16.40 6.79
CA ALA A 655 19.87 -17.30 7.30
C ALA A 655 20.39 -16.87 8.68
N GLY A 656 20.63 -15.57 8.87
CA GLY A 656 20.98 -14.99 10.17
C GLY A 656 19.91 -15.21 11.23
N LEU A 657 18.61 -15.03 10.90
CA LEU A 657 17.51 -15.31 11.83
C LEU A 657 17.50 -16.79 12.25
N VAL A 658 17.73 -17.72 11.34
CA VAL A 658 17.81 -19.16 11.68
C VAL A 658 18.96 -19.40 12.67
N LYS A 659 20.15 -18.83 12.44
CA LYS A 659 21.31 -18.95 13.35
C LYS A 659 21.00 -18.36 14.73
N LEU A 660 20.34 -17.19 14.79
CA LEU A 660 19.96 -16.52 16.05
C LEU A 660 18.98 -17.39 16.87
N TYR A 661 17.91 -17.89 16.24
CA TYR A 661 16.94 -18.75 16.92
C TYR A 661 17.53 -20.06 17.46
N LEU A 662 18.50 -20.65 16.78
CA LEU A 662 19.19 -21.86 17.23
C LEU A 662 20.01 -21.62 18.51
N GLN A 663 20.40 -20.39 18.79
CA GLN A 663 21.08 -20.02 20.05
C GLN A 663 20.12 -19.85 21.24
N ARG A 664 18.81 -20.05 21.03
CA ARG A 664 17.75 -19.94 22.05
C ARG A 664 17.70 -18.59 22.76
N ASP A 665 18.15 -17.55 22.12
CA ASP A 665 18.16 -16.19 22.63
C ASP A 665 16.93 -15.44 22.07
N ASN A 666 15.98 -15.13 22.94
CA ASN A 666 14.70 -14.50 22.60
C ASN A 666 14.78 -12.98 22.77
N LEU A 667 15.89 -12.36 22.38
CA LEU A 667 16.00 -10.91 22.41
C LEU A 667 15.07 -10.28 21.35
N PRO A 668 14.39 -9.17 21.68
CA PRO A 668 13.46 -8.52 20.76
C PRO A 668 14.22 -7.97 19.54
N LEU A 669 13.86 -8.48 18.37
CA LEU A 669 14.42 -8.10 17.06
C LEU A 669 13.30 -8.08 16.01
N ARG A 670 13.25 -7.02 15.24
CA ARG A 670 12.42 -6.89 14.03
C ARG A 670 13.33 -6.76 12.81
N VAL A 671 13.09 -7.56 11.81
CA VAL A 671 13.75 -7.48 10.51
C VAL A 671 12.70 -7.13 9.48
N GLN A 672 12.89 -6.05 8.74
CA GLN A 672 11.98 -5.61 7.69
C GLN A 672 12.78 -5.26 6.44
N VAL A 673 12.57 -6.02 5.37
CA VAL A 673 13.11 -5.70 4.04
C VAL A 673 12.14 -4.73 3.34
N ASP A 674 12.69 -3.79 2.59
CA ASP A 674 11.97 -2.70 1.91
C ASP A 674 11.05 -1.92 2.90
N PRO A 675 11.60 -1.33 3.99
CA PRO A 675 10.79 -0.66 5.00
C PRO A 675 10.08 0.56 4.41
N LEU A 676 8.81 0.76 4.79
CA LEU A 676 8.05 1.95 4.42
C LEU A 676 8.66 3.23 5.01
N HIS A 677 9.07 3.16 6.27
CA HIS A 677 9.65 4.28 7.00
C HIS A 677 11.14 4.03 7.22
N VAL A 678 11.94 4.78 6.51
CA VAL A 678 13.41 4.66 6.56
C VAL A 678 13.98 5.49 7.71
N GLY A 679 13.46 6.69 7.96
CA GLY A 679 13.94 7.58 9.01
C GLY A 679 12.92 8.55 9.53
#